data_c33e6329361f799e6b9c249e055f20e1
#
_entry.id   c33e6329361f799e6b9c249e055f20e1
#
_cell.length_a   1.000
_cell.length_b   1.000
_cell.length_c   1.000
_cell.angle_alpha   90.00
_cell.angle_beta   90.00
_cell.angle_gamma   90.00
#
_symmetry.space_group_name_H-M   'P 1'
#
loop_
_entity.id
_entity.type
_entity.pdbx_description
1 polymer ?
#
loop_
_entity_poly.entity_id
_entity_poly.type
_entity_poly.pdbx_seq_one_letter_code
_entity_poly.pdbx_strand_id
1 'polypeptide(L)'
;MPPPATDRAPLLERTAPGLVEELKTYLVRHRVAVESMIRPGGPEAGLEAAARYAKAFDGLLCSLFKAAESTMVKAGTWQNVGLAAVGSYGRNELGFHSDLDVRLISTSKPEKVRAVAEALLYPLWDAGLSIGHQVVMGGDLLDLAKTDLPTATTLLDWRVLTGDKISSEKMLTRAFEGIFGIGNIKKFLDRLETKAHERSERFGGSVYLLEPDVKNGIGGLRDLDLAHWAARARWRVTDLAELVRIGVLLQREWQQIEAARALLWRVRNLLHLQAGRRSDRLSFDRQESLAVDLGYGPGGAGVEAFMSDYYQKARVISRARELVLARAAPPPKRRPRETPIGKGLKLTNDQVSFEDGAALEQEPALALRLYDEAVRRDLPVYAFARDLVARAVTSPTFCERLRQSEEAARLFVRLVTVIQRTKLRDESVVKDLHDVGLLVAMIPEFAPVVGRVHHDVYHVYTVDVHSVAAVDRLRELCRGELAAEHRLASRLAAEISRPNVLFFAALLHDIGKDIGGKSHDERGREMARVVLERLGLPESDIREVQQLIWKHLRMYHVATRRDIDDPRTLEAFCEEVHGREGLRELYILTICDVSTTSPTALTSWKARVLEELYVGADRQLSTGKVERGGERTEQIRDEVRALCPQRGELEFLNHFLATMPDRYLYSNDPQDIVRHSRFARQAQMQHVNVTVMTTAAPYVELGFIADDRAGLLAMITATLAAARFKVISAQVYSWVDSFGRTRALDLFWVRAGETTDSVTGSLARLDRDFNRLLSMELSPSELVTGGVRRSRLSDRPTPKVPTEVNIDNRCATDHSVIEVTTKDQQGLLFWLANTLQHLDLQISLAKINTEGTQVADVFYVTDGSGGKITSIERMEEIKARILSNIAHLEKASSS
;
A
#
# COMPACT_ATOMS: atom_id res chain seq x y z
N MET A 1 30.59 6.90 10.85
CA MET A 1 31.90 7.14 10.21
C MET A 1 32.97 6.45 11.05
N PRO A 2 33.90 5.65 10.51
CA PRO A 2 35.02 5.18 11.25
C PRO A 2 35.96 6.39 11.58
N PRO A 3 36.56 6.44 12.75
CA PRO A 3 37.48 7.52 13.10
C PRO A 3 38.71 7.48 12.18
N PRO A 4 39.39 8.63 11.94
CA PRO A 4 40.54 8.69 11.10
C PRO A 4 41.70 7.85 11.62
N ALA A 5 42.45 7.26 10.73
CA ALA A 5 43.46 6.20 10.93
C ALA A 5 44.76 6.62 11.65
N THR A 6 44.81 7.72 12.38
CA THR A 6 46.08 8.33 12.82
C THR A 6 46.41 8.24 14.32
N ASP A 7 45.64 7.50 15.16
CA ASP A 7 46.00 7.32 16.58
C ASP A 7 45.73 5.88 17.05
N ARG A 8 46.43 4.89 16.49
CA ARG A 8 46.40 3.51 16.94
C ARG A 8 47.35 3.35 18.14
N ALA A 9 46.78 3.05 19.31
CA ALA A 9 47.55 2.72 20.50
C ALA A 9 48.45 1.49 20.29
N PRO A 10 49.71 1.44 20.81
CA PRO A 10 50.67 0.39 20.53
C PRO A 10 50.30 -1.03 21.00
N LEU A 11 49.21 -1.19 21.77
CA LEU A 11 48.69 -2.49 22.24
C LEU A 11 47.88 -3.27 21.21
N LEU A 12 47.46 -2.63 20.13
CA LEU A 12 46.65 -3.21 19.08
C LEU A 12 47.41 -3.70 17.86
N GLU A 13 48.71 -3.47 17.76
CA GLU A 13 49.55 -4.06 16.72
C GLU A 13 49.68 -5.59 16.80
N ARG A 14 49.03 -6.23 17.77
CA ARG A 14 49.02 -7.69 17.98
C ARG A 14 47.63 -8.30 18.13
N THR A 15 46.67 -7.97 17.33
CA THR A 15 45.72 -9.00 16.91
C THR A 15 46.48 -10.00 16.09
N ALA A 16 46.80 -11.18 16.65
CA ALA A 16 47.49 -12.22 15.91
C ALA A 16 46.84 -12.35 14.52
N PRO A 17 47.58 -12.39 13.42
CA PRO A 17 47.00 -12.44 12.07
C PRO A 17 46.02 -13.59 11.85
N GLY A 18 46.00 -14.58 12.73
CA GLY A 18 45.05 -15.69 12.76
C GLY A 18 43.70 -15.39 13.46
N LEU A 19 43.61 -14.41 14.38
CA LEU A 19 42.39 -14.22 15.17
C LEU A 19 41.18 -13.80 14.31
N VAL A 20 41.36 -12.91 13.38
CA VAL A 20 40.27 -12.45 12.48
C VAL A 20 39.81 -13.60 11.58
N GLU A 21 40.67 -14.45 11.11
CA GLU A 21 40.32 -15.62 10.29
C GLU A 21 39.62 -16.72 11.13
N GLU A 22 40.07 -16.93 12.36
CA GLU A 22 39.38 -17.81 13.32
C GLU A 22 37.98 -17.30 13.63
N LEU A 23 37.82 -15.97 13.84
CA LEU A 23 36.52 -15.33 14.05
C LEU A 23 35.60 -15.51 12.84
N LYS A 24 36.07 -15.28 11.65
CA LYS A 24 35.32 -15.51 10.40
C LYS A 24 34.89 -16.97 10.27
N THR A 25 35.81 -17.89 10.49
CA THR A 25 35.52 -19.34 10.47
C THR A 25 34.47 -19.73 11.50
N TYR A 26 34.57 -19.22 12.73
CA TYR A 26 33.58 -19.42 13.77
C TYR A 26 32.19 -18.91 13.38
N LEU A 27 32.12 -17.68 12.85
CA LEU A 27 30.87 -17.05 12.41
C LEU A 27 30.23 -17.82 11.25
N VAL A 28 31.02 -18.21 10.23
CA VAL A 28 30.52 -19.01 9.11
C VAL A 28 29.98 -20.36 9.59
N ARG A 29 30.70 -21.07 10.47
CA ARG A 29 30.25 -22.34 11.02
C ARG A 29 28.92 -22.21 11.75
N HIS A 30 28.77 -21.23 12.62
CA HIS A 30 27.53 -21.03 13.37
C HIS A 30 26.39 -20.56 12.47
N ARG A 31 26.67 -19.72 11.46
CA ARG A 31 25.71 -19.32 10.48
C ARG A 31 25.16 -20.50 9.70
N VAL A 32 26.02 -21.34 9.14
CA VAL A 32 25.62 -22.53 8.37
C VAL A 32 24.79 -23.49 9.26
N ALA A 33 25.19 -23.70 10.51
CA ALA A 33 24.44 -24.55 11.46
C ALA A 33 23.03 -24.01 11.75
N VAL A 34 22.85 -22.69 11.76
CA VAL A 34 21.54 -22.06 11.99
C VAL A 34 20.71 -22.01 10.71
N GLU A 35 21.35 -21.78 9.55
CA GLU A 35 20.70 -21.83 8.23
C GLU A 35 20.05 -23.19 7.97
N SER A 36 20.77 -24.29 8.31
CA SER A 36 20.28 -25.66 8.16
C SER A 36 19.04 -25.99 9.00
N MET A 37 18.73 -25.20 10.03
CA MET A 37 17.54 -25.39 10.87
C MET A 37 16.30 -24.72 10.24
N ILE A 38 16.48 -23.62 9.53
CA ILE A 38 15.35 -22.75 9.13
C ILE A 38 14.61 -23.30 7.92
N ARG A 39 15.32 -23.76 6.88
CA ARG A 39 14.69 -24.21 5.63
C ARG A 39 13.81 -25.45 5.81
N PRO A 40 14.30 -26.56 6.39
CA PRO A 40 13.50 -27.75 6.61
C PRO A 40 12.66 -27.68 7.89
N GLY A 41 12.83 -26.65 8.72
CA GLY A 41 12.24 -26.57 10.05
C GLY A 41 10.75 -26.19 10.07
N GLY A 42 10.07 -26.50 11.17
CA GLY A 42 8.72 -26.06 11.46
C GLY A 42 8.61 -24.55 11.77
N PRO A 43 7.42 -24.06 12.14
CA PRO A 43 7.20 -22.65 12.43
C PRO A 43 8.16 -22.06 13.49
N GLU A 44 8.53 -22.85 14.50
CA GLU A 44 9.37 -22.42 15.62
C GLU A 44 10.85 -22.27 15.27
N ALA A 45 11.29 -22.87 14.17
CA ALA A 45 12.70 -22.89 13.75
C ALA A 45 13.31 -21.49 13.59
N GLY A 46 12.51 -20.47 13.24
CA GLY A 46 12.96 -19.10 13.10
C GLY A 46 13.40 -18.48 14.42
N LEU A 47 12.66 -18.73 15.47
CA LEU A 47 12.94 -18.21 16.82
C LEU A 47 14.09 -18.98 17.50
N GLU A 48 14.09 -20.32 17.38
CA GLU A 48 15.19 -21.17 17.85
C GLU A 48 16.51 -20.81 17.19
N ALA A 49 16.47 -20.56 15.88
CA ALA A 49 17.63 -20.12 15.12
C ALA A 49 18.16 -18.78 15.62
N ALA A 50 17.28 -17.78 15.84
CA ALA A 50 17.66 -16.48 16.40
C ALA A 50 18.30 -16.60 17.79
N ALA A 51 17.72 -17.44 18.65
CA ALA A 51 18.25 -17.70 19.99
C ALA A 51 19.61 -18.41 19.96
N ARG A 52 19.76 -19.44 19.11
CA ARG A 52 21.01 -20.18 18.94
C ARG A 52 22.12 -19.28 18.38
N TYR A 53 21.76 -18.40 17.45
CA TYR A 53 22.71 -17.45 16.88
C TYR A 53 23.15 -16.41 17.90
N ALA A 54 22.22 -15.90 18.74
CA ALA A 54 22.55 -15.02 19.85
C ALA A 54 23.52 -15.68 20.86
N LYS A 55 23.28 -16.97 21.23
CA LYS A 55 24.18 -17.73 22.10
C LYS A 55 25.59 -17.91 21.53
N ALA A 56 25.71 -18.08 20.22
CA ALA A 56 27.03 -18.15 19.57
C ALA A 56 27.82 -16.84 19.79
N PHE A 57 27.13 -15.69 19.65
CA PHE A 57 27.75 -14.39 19.94
C PHE A 57 28.03 -14.17 21.43
N ASP A 58 27.20 -14.69 22.34
CA ASP A 58 27.49 -14.69 23.78
C ASP A 58 28.83 -15.38 24.06
N GLY A 59 29.03 -16.60 23.51
CA GLY A 59 30.27 -17.34 23.65
C GLY A 59 31.47 -16.59 23.09
N LEU A 60 31.31 -15.99 21.90
CA LEU A 60 32.34 -15.21 21.24
C LEU A 60 32.74 -13.98 22.05
N LEU A 61 31.77 -13.13 22.44
CA LEU A 61 32.00 -11.91 23.17
C LEU A 61 32.57 -12.16 24.59
N CYS A 62 32.08 -13.19 25.31
CA CYS A 62 32.61 -13.58 26.57
C CYS A 62 34.06 -14.07 26.47
N SER A 63 34.42 -14.79 25.41
CA SER A 63 35.80 -15.27 25.19
C SER A 63 36.75 -14.11 24.88
N LEU A 64 36.36 -13.18 24.01
CA LEU A 64 37.12 -11.96 23.70
C LEU A 64 37.30 -11.08 24.94
N PHE A 65 36.24 -10.92 25.74
CA PHE A 65 36.29 -10.13 26.96
C PHE A 65 37.30 -10.71 27.96
N LYS A 66 37.25 -12.03 28.18
CA LYS A 66 38.21 -12.71 29.08
C LYS A 66 39.66 -12.60 28.60
N ALA A 67 39.89 -12.70 27.27
CA ALA A 67 41.21 -12.52 26.70
C ALA A 67 41.75 -11.09 26.91
N ALA A 68 40.92 -10.09 26.66
CA ALA A 68 41.24 -8.68 26.88
C ALA A 68 41.50 -8.40 28.38
N GLU A 69 40.64 -8.92 29.29
CA GLU A 69 40.81 -8.82 30.75
C GLU A 69 42.13 -9.41 31.18
N SER A 70 42.42 -10.68 30.83
CA SER A 70 43.67 -11.36 31.19
C SER A 70 44.94 -10.60 30.72
N THR A 71 44.89 -10.05 29.53
CA THR A 71 46.01 -9.28 28.96
C THR A 71 46.23 -7.95 29.69
N MET A 72 45.12 -7.22 29.96
CA MET A 72 45.19 -5.90 30.58
C MET A 72 45.45 -5.96 32.08
N VAL A 73 44.97 -6.99 32.76
CA VAL A 73 45.27 -7.22 34.18
C VAL A 73 46.78 -7.46 34.34
N LYS A 74 47.39 -8.29 33.50
CA LYS A 74 48.83 -8.53 33.51
C LYS A 74 49.65 -7.25 33.21
N ALA A 75 49.09 -6.36 32.42
CA ALA A 75 49.70 -5.07 32.09
C ALA A 75 49.40 -3.97 33.14
N GLY A 76 48.57 -4.24 34.15
CA GLY A 76 48.14 -3.25 35.14
C GLY A 76 47.24 -2.15 34.64
N THR A 77 46.62 -2.33 33.48
CA THR A 77 45.79 -1.33 32.80
C THR A 77 44.27 -1.66 32.80
N TRP A 78 43.87 -2.77 33.40
CA TRP A 78 42.47 -3.19 33.49
C TRP A 78 41.60 -2.18 34.24
N GLN A 79 40.44 -1.91 33.66
CA GLN A 79 39.38 -1.14 34.28
C GLN A 79 38.20 -2.06 34.57
N ASN A 80 37.52 -1.87 35.70
CA ASN A 80 36.32 -2.64 36.03
C ASN A 80 35.19 -2.25 35.05
N VAL A 81 34.86 -3.15 34.17
CA VAL A 81 33.89 -2.97 33.07
C VAL A 81 32.93 -4.14 33.05
N GLY A 82 31.65 -3.86 32.88
CA GLY A 82 30.64 -4.86 32.55
C GLY A 82 30.28 -4.78 31.09
N LEU A 83 30.10 -5.93 30.45
CA LEU A 83 29.60 -6.06 29.06
C LEU A 83 28.16 -6.55 29.08
N ALA A 84 27.28 -5.82 28.42
CA ALA A 84 25.87 -6.17 28.30
C ALA A 84 25.39 -6.19 26.84
N ALA A 85 24.54 -7.15 26.51
CA ALA A 85 23.73 -7.18 25.30
C ALA A 85 22.45 -6.34 25.51
N VAL A 86 22.02 -5.63 24.48
CA VAL A 86 20.81 -4.80 24.50
C VAL A 86 20.00 -4.97 23.22
N GLY A 87 18.80 -4.39 23.19
CA GLY A 87 17.90 -4.55 22.05
C GLY A 87 17.46 -6.01 21.85
N SER A 88 17.23 -6.41 20.61
CA SER A 88 16.85 -7.80 20.31
C SER A 88 17.93 -8.81 20.74
N TYR A 89 19.20 -8.44 20.65
CA TYR A 89 20.28 -9.28 21.16
C TYR A 89 20.22 -9.45 22.67
N GLY A 90 19.82 -8.41 23.40
CA GLY A 90 19.55 -8.50 24.85
C GLY A 90 18.45 -9.50 25.20
N ARG A 91 17.45 -9.68 24.35
CA ARG A 91 16.38 -10.66 24.49
C ARG A 91 16.70 -12.07 23.95
N ASN A 92 17.93 -12.34 23.58
CA ASN A 92 18.37 -13.56 22.90
C ASN A 92 17.74 -13.77 21.51
N GLU A 93 17.46 -12.70 20.79
CA GLU A 93 16.86 -12.72 19.47
C GLU A 93 17.78 -12.00 18.47
N LEU A 94 18.55 -12.74 17.68
CA LEU A 94 19.48 -12.15 16.72
C LEU A 94 19.20 -12.66 15.32
N GLY A 95 18.86 -11.74 14.40
CA GLY A 95 18.73 -12.05 12.97
C GLY A 95 20.10 -12.10 12.29
N PHE A 96 20.22 -12.87 11.19
CA PHE A 96 21.51 -13.13 10.52
C PHE A 96 22.31 -11.91 10.09
N HIS A 97 21.64 -10.86 9.71
CA HIS A 97 22.27 -9.59 9.30
C HIS A 97 21.82 -8.41 10.17
N SER A 98 21.42 -8.69 11.41
CA SER A 98 21.12 -7.65 12.40
C SER A 98 22.39 -7.09 13.00
N ASP A 99 22.33 -5.80 13.37
CA ASP A 99 23.39 -5.19 14.15
C ASP A 99 23.52 -5.88 15.53
N LEU A 100 24.73 -6.02 16.01
CA LEU A 100 25.02 -6.56 17.34
C LEU A 100 25.09 -5.40 18.33
N ASP A 101 24.03 -5.21 19.10
CA ASP A 101 23.95 -4.10 20.04
C ASP A 101 24.53 -4.46 21.40
N VAL A 102 25.63 -3.81 21.79
CA VAL A 102 26.32 -4.03 23.06
C VAL A 102 26.56 -2.73 23.81
N ARG A 103 26.66 -2.82 25.13
CA ARG A 103 27.00 -1.72 26.02
C ARG A 103 28.12 -2.12 26.97
N LEU A 104 29.08 -1.23 27.16
CA LEU A 104 30.13 -1.34 28.15
C LEU A 104 29.80 -0.39 29.27
N ILE A 105 29.47 -0.93 30.47
CA ILE A 105 29.18 -0.15 31.67
C ILE A 105 30.39 -0.12 32.55
N SER A 106 30.77 1.07 33.08
CA SER A 106 31.87 1.24 34.01
C SER A 106 31.57 2.36 34.99
N THR A 107 32.23 2.31 36.14
CA THR A 107 32.32 3.42 37.08
C THR A 107 33.45 4.38 36.75
N SER A 108 34.36 3.96 35.87
CA SER A 108 35.45 4.80 35.34
C SER A 108 34.97 5.64 34.14
N LYS A 109 35.60 6.80 33.94
CA LYS A 109 35.30 7.67 32.81
C LYS A 109 35.54 6.96 31.47
N PRO A 110 34.76 7.26 30.40
CA PRO A 110 34.86 6.60 29.10
C PRO A 110 36.29 6.59 28.50
N GLU A 111 37.09 7.66 28.74
CA GLU A 111 38.46 7.74 28.25
C GLU A 111 39.37 6.65 28.81
N LYS A 112 39.14 6.25 30.10
CA LYS A 112 39.88 5.17 30.75
C LYS A 112 39.47 3.78 30.29
N VAL A 113 38.26 3.65 29.76
CA VAL A 113 37.68 2.37 29.30
C VAL A 113 37.94 2.15 27.81
N ARG A 114 38.45 3.17 27.13
CA ARG A 114 38.65 3.16 25.65
C ARG A 114 39.48 1.94 25.20
N ALA A 115 40.58 1.66 25.88
CA ALA A 115 41.43 0.53 25.51
C ALA A 115 40.74 -0.83 25.59
N VAL A 116 39.83 -1.01 26.61
CA VAL A 116 39.03 -2.23 26.74
C VAL A 116 38.02 -2.34 25.60
N ALA A 117 37.37 -1.21 25.27
CA ALA A 117 36.41 -1.17 24.17
C ALA A 117 37.07 -1.50 22.82
N GLU A 118 38.25 -0.91 22.57
CA GLU A 118 39.01 -1.15 21.33
C GLU A 118 39.46 -2.61 21.22
N ALA A 119 39.94 -3.20 22.31
CA ALA A 119 40.36 -4.61 22.32
C ALA A 119 39.18 -5.59 22.04
N LEU A 120 37.98 -5.24 22.41
CA LEU A 120 36.79 -6.05 22.15
C LEU A 120 36.23 -5.84 20.75
N LEU A 121 36.20 -4.60 20.29
CA LEU A 121 35.41 -4.23 19.12
C LEU A 121 36.21 -4.31 17.80
N TYR A 122 37.48 -4.00 17.81
CA TYR A 122 38.29 -4.01 16.59
C TYR A 122 38.35 -5.38 15.91
N PRO A 123 38.60 -6.50 16.63
CA PRO A 123 38.59 -7.82 16.00
C PRO A 123 37.24 -8.16 15.32
N LEU A 124 36.15 -7.68 15.89
CA LEU A 124 34.81 -7.93 15.37
C LEU A 124 34.51 -7.08 14.13
N TRP A 125 34.98 -5.82 14.10
CA TRP A 125 34.87 -4.97 12.89
C TRP A 125 35.72 -5.49 11.76
N ASP A 126 36.97 -5.93 12.07
CA ASP A 126 37.85 -6.54 11.09
C ASP A 126 37.33 -7.87 10.53
N ALA A 127 36.48 -8.57 11.32
CA ALA A 127 35.74 -9.74 10.86
C ALA A 127 34.48 -9.38 10.03
N GLY A 128 34.17 -8.08 9.86
CA GLY A 128 33.04 -7.61 9.02
C GLY A 128 31.70 -7.50 9.75
N LEU A 129 31.69 -7.51 11.08
CA LEU A 129 30.43 -7.39 11.85
C LEU A 129 30.00 -5.94 12.03
N SER A 130 28.69 -5.69 11.91
CA SER A 130 28.08 -4.43 12.28
C SER A 130 27.76 -4.42 13.77
N ILE A 131 28.35 -3.50 14.54
CA ILE A 131 28.22 -3.46 16.00
C ILE A 131 27.78 -2.07 16.44
N GLY A 132 26.58 -2.02 17.06
CA GLY A 132 26.09 -0.88 17.78
C GLY A 132 26.67 -0.89 19.21
N HIS A 133 27.61 -0.01 19.49
CA HIS A 133 28.26 0.01 20.81
C HIS A 133 28.21 1.38 21.47
N GLN A 134 28.29 1.38 22.79
CA GLN A 134 28.45 2.59 23.60
C GLN A 134 29.13 2.23 24.91
N VAL A 135 30.07 3.06 25.32
CA VAL A 135 30.64 3.04 26.67
C VAL A 135 29.85 4.00 27.55
N VAL A 136 29.30 3.53 28.65
CA VAL A 136 28.36 4.30 29.47
C VAL A 136 28.72 4.27 30.95
N MET A 137 28.50 5.40 31.58
CA MET A 137 28.39 5.46 33.07
C MET A 137 26.91 5.29 33.45
N GLY A 138 26.61 4.49 34.45
CA GLY A 138 25.23 4.17 34.81
C GLY A 138 24.38 5.39 35.17
N GLY A 139 24.97 6.45 35.75
CA GLY A 139 24.29 7.71 36.03
C GLY A 139 23.89 8.48 34.78
N ASP A 140 24.85 8.67 33.85
CA ASP A 140 24.63 9.41 32.60
C ASP A 140 23.57 8.72 31.73
N LEU A 141 23.61 7.37 31.67
CA LEU A 141 22.63 6.60 30.93
C LEU A 141 21.21 6.76 31.49
N LEU A 142 21.07 6.78 32.84
CA LEU A 142 19.78 7.02 33.48
C LEU A 142 19.24 8.42 33.23
N ASP A 143 20.10 9.44 33.24
CA ASP A 143 19.68 10.81 32.96
C ASP A 143 19.23 10.98 31.50
N LEU A 144 19.95 10.40 30.54
CA LEU A 144 19.57 10.39 29.15
C LEU A 144 18.25 9.64 28.93
N ALA A 145 18.03 8.50 29.55
CA ALA A 145 16.82 7.68 29.41
C ALA A 145 15.52 8.39 29.86
N LYS A 146 15.63 9.45 30.71
CA LYS A 146 14.45 10.25 31.10
C LYS A 146 13.84 10.99 29.91
N THR A 147 14.66 11.39 28.93
CA THR A 147 14.23 12.17 27.76
C THR A 147 14.33 11.39 26.45
N ASP A 148 15.30 10.48 26.31
CA ASP A 148 15.52 9.67 25.11
C ASP A 148 14.86 8.30 25.22
N LEU A 149 13.87 8.03 24.37
CA LEU A 149 13.12 6.76 24.40
C LEU A 149 13.96 5.54 23.96
N PRO A 150 14.78 5.60 22.91
CA PRO A 150 15.68 4.50 22.57
C PRO A 150 16.59 4.10 23.73
N THR A 151 17.15 5.06 24.47
CA THR A 151 17.96 4.79 25.64
C THR A 151 17.14 4.15 26.77
N ALA A 152 15.90 4.61 27.00
CA ALA A 152 15.03 4.00 28.00
C ALA A 152 14.71 2.54 27.65
N THR A 153 14.41 2.23 26.40
CA THR A 153 14.14 0.84 25.96
C THR A 153 15.38 -0.04 26.03
N THR A 154 16.57 0.52 25.84
CA THR A 154 17.85 -0.19 26.05
C THR A 154 17.99 -0.72 27.48
N LEU A 155 17.53 0.03 28.49
CA LEU A 155 17.53 -0.41 29.88
C LEU A 155 16.59 -1.60 30.12
N LEU A 156 15.48 -1.67 29.40
CA LEU A 156 14.54 -2.78 29.50
C LEU A 156 15.05 -4.06 28.82
N ASP A 157 15.89 -3.94 27.80
CA ASP A 157 16.49 -5.07 27.10
C ASP A 157 17.89 -5.44 27.63
N TRP A 158 18.32 -4.84 28.75
CA TRP A 158 19.67 -5.01 29.30
C TRP A 158 19.89 -6.42 29.82
N ARG A 159 20.83 -7.15 29.23
CA ARG A 159 21.29 -8.49 29.67
C ARG A 159 22.80 -8.51 29.84
N VAL A 160 23.25 -8.73 31.07
CA VAL A 160 24.67 -8.80 31.37
C VAL A 160 25.25 -10.08 30.78
N LEU A 161 26.30 -9.95 29.97
CA LEU A 161 27.06 -11.09 29.43
C LEU A 161 28.20 -11.48 30.34
N THR A 162 29.05 -10.54 30.73
CA THR A 162 30.23 -10.77 31.57
C THR A 162 30.75 -9.50 32.24
N GLY A 163 31.70 -9.60 33.15
CA GLY A 163 32.35 -8.48 33.87
C GLY A 163 31.51 -7.93 35.01
N ASP A 164 31.49 -6.60 35.21
CA ASP A 164 30.87 -5.93 36.35
C ASP A 164 29.32 -6.02 36.34
N LYS A 165 28.80 -7.04 36.99
CA LYS A 165 27.34 -7.24 37.17
C LYS A 165 26.73 -6.28 38.19
N ILE A 166 27.51 -5.89 39.23
CA ILE A 166 27.02 -5.07 40.33
C ILE A 166 26.63 -3.68 39.81
N SER A 167 27.45 -3.06 38.97
CA SER A 167 27.14 -1.76 38.35
C SER A 167 25.88 -1.83 37.52
N SER A 168 25.68 -2.89 36.73
CA SER A 168 24.45 -3.12 35.95
C SER A 168 23.23 -3.27 36.86
N GLU A 169 23.29 -4.09 37.90
CA GLU A 169 22.17 -4.31 38.80
C GLU A 169 21.76 -3.04 39.54
N LYS A 170 22.74 -2.26 40.03
CA LYS A 170 22.47 -0.96 40.66
C LYS A 170 21.81 0.03 39.71
N MET A 171 22.27 0.08 38.47
CA MET A 171 21.69 0.93 37.44
C MET A 171 20.25 0.54 37.12
N LEU A 172 19.99 -0.76 36.90
CA LEU A 172 18.64 -1.26 36.62
C LEU A 172 17.67 -1.01 37.77
N THR A 173 18.12 -1.22 39.02
CA THR A 173 17.31 -0.93 40.21
C THR A 173 16.86 0.54 40.22
N ARG A 174 17.78 1.48 40.00
CA ARG A 174 17.46 2.90 39.90
C ARG A 174 16.54 3.24 38.72
N ALA A 175 16.69 2.55 37.57
CA ALA A 175 15.81 2.71 36.41
C ALA A 175 14.37 2.33 36.74
N PHE A 176 14.16 1.18 37.40
CA PHE A 176 12.85 0.69 37.80
C PHE A 176 12.21 1.50 38.94
N GLU A 177 13.01 2.09 39.80
CA GLU A 177 12.51 3.00 40.87
C GLU A 177 12.16 4.39 40.30
N GLY A 178 12.98 4.89 39.37
CA GLY A 178 12.86 6.23 38.81
C GLY A 178 12.03 6.27 37.52
N ILE A 179 12.61 5.83 36.40
CA ILE A 179 12.04 6.03 35.04
C ILE A 179 10.76 5.19 34.88
N PHE A 180 10.78 3.94 35.31
CA PHE A 180 9.67 3.00 35.22
C PHE A 180 8.85 2.89 36.50
N GLY A 181 9.12 3.72 37.50
CA GLY A 181 8.37 3.76 38.75
C GLY A 181 6.91 4.18 38.56
N ILE A 182 6.04 3.80 39.53
CA ILE A 182 4.58 4.00 39.42
C ILE A 182 4.21 5.47 39.07
N GLY A 183 4.97 6.46 39.53
CA GLY A 183 4.72 7.88 39.24
C GLY A 183 5.04 8.31 37.80
N ASN A 184 5.96 7.60 37.14
CA ASN A 184 6.50 7.97 35.82
C ASN A 184 6.10 7.00 34.71
N ILE A 185 5.61 5.82 35.04
CA ILE A 185 5.29 4.76 34.10
C ILE A 185 4.30 5.24 32.99
N LYS A 186 3.30 6.05 33.36
CA LYS A 186 2.35 6.60 32.39
C LYS A 186 3.07 7.41 31.32
N LYS A 187 3.97 8.32 31.71
CA LYS A 187 4.74 9.15 30.77
C LYS A 187 5.59 8.29 29.83
N PHE A 188 6.14 7.18 30.31
CA PHE A 188 6.88 6.25 29.47
C PHE A 188 5.97 5.54 28.47
N LEU A 189 4.80 5.05 28.91
CA LEU A 189 3.82 4.38 28.02
C LEU A 189 3.28 5.34 26.96
N ASP A 190 2.94 6.58 27.32
CA ASP A 190 2.49 7.61 26.39
C ASP A 190 3.55 7.87 25.29
N ARG A 191 4.84 7.87 25.64
CA ARG A 191 5.94 7.99 24.65
C ARG A 191 6.06 6.78 23.76
N LEU A 192 5.83 5.56 24.26
CA LEU A 192 5.80 4.35 23.44
C LEU A 192 4.66 4.41 22.41
N GLU A 193 3.49 4.87 22.83
CA GLU A 193 2.31 4.99 21.98
C GLU A 193 2.49 6.05 20.91
N THR A 194 3.00 7.24 21.26
CA THR A 194 3.36 8.28 20.29
C THR A 194 4.33 7.74 19.23
N LYS A 195 5.37 7.01 19.67
CA LYS A 195 6.37 6.45 18.75
C LYS A 195 5.80 5.33 17.87
N ALA A 196 4.84 4.57 18.39
CA ALA A 196 4.11 3.58 17.60
C ALA A 196 3.29 4.24 16.50
N HIS A 197 2.63 5.36 16.81
CA HIS A 197 1.82 6.11 15.86
C HIS A 197 2.68 6.72 14.73
N GLU A 198 3.74 7.47 15.06
CA GLU A 198 4.70 8.02 14.09
C GLU A 198 5.27 6.95 13.15
N ARG A 199 5.57 5.75 13.70
CA ARG A 199 6.05 4.63 12.90
C ARG A 199 4.95 4.09 11.98
N SER A 200 3.72 3.95 12.48
CA SER A 200 2.57 3.50 11.70
C SER A 200 2.38 4.38 10.45
N GLU A 201 2.38 5.70 10.60
CA GLU A 201 2.29 6.64 9.47
C GLU A 201 3.42 6.44 8.45
N ARG A 202 4.65 6.23 8.93
CA ARG A 202 5.84 6.05 8.09
C ARG A 202 5.83 4.75 7.28
N PHE A 203 5.24 3.69 7.82
CA PHE A 203 5.22 2.35 7.23
C PHE A 203 3.84 1.94 6.68
N GLY A 204 3.00 2.90 6.31
CA GLY A 204 1.80 2.70 5.50
C GLY A 204 0.50 2.41 6.25
N GLY A 205 0.47 2.59 7.57
CA GLY A 205 -0.78 2.68 8.36
C GLY A 205 -1.66 1.42 8.46
N SER A 206 -1.29 0.31 7.82
CA SER A 206 -2.10 -0.92 7.76
C SER A 206 -1.28 -2.18 8.02
N VAL A 207 -1.91 -3.19 8.63
CA VAL A 207 -1.37 -4.56 8.73
C VAL A 207 -1.32 -5.24 7.36
N TYR A 208 -2.20 -4.84 6.45
CA TYR A 208 -2.54 -5.53 5.21
C TYR A 208 -1.87 -4.92 3.98
N LEU A 209 -0.66 -4.40 4.12
CA LEU A 209 0.13 -3.94 2.98
C LEU A 209 0.61 -5.13 2.14
N LEU A 210 0.56 -5.01 0.82
CA LEU A 210 1.00 -6.07 -0.08
C LEU A 210 2.49 -6.41 0.05
N GLU A 211 3.33 -5.42 0.34
CA GLU A 211 4.75 -5.60 0.61
C GLU A 211 5.12 -5.08 2.02
N PRO A 212 4.71 -5.79 3.09
CA PRO A 212 4.90 -5.32 4.45
C PRO A 212 6.36 -5.36 4.88
N ASP A 213 6.72 -4.46 5.80
CA ASP A 213 7.97 -4.55 6.56
C ASP A 213 7.75 -5.45 7.79
N VAL A 214 8.35 -6.63 7.79
CA VAL A 214 8.18 -7.67 8.83
C VAL A 214 8.64 -7.21 10.20
N LYS A 215 9.55 -6.23 10.25
CA LYS A 215 10.08 -5.65 11.49
C LYS A 215 9.30 -4.42 11.93
N ASN A 216 9.17 -3.41 11.05
CA ASN A 216 8.68 -2.09 11.41
C ASN A 216 7.23 -1.81 11.00
N GLY A 217 6.64 -2.60 10.11
CA GLY A 217 5.23 -2.51 9.74
C GLY A 217 4.31 -2.75 10.94
N ILE A 218 3.05 -2.38 10.80
CA ILE A 218 2.03 -2.70 11.81
C ILE A 218 1.89 -4.23 11.89
N GLY A 219 1.85 -4.75 13.11
CA GLY A 219 1.86 -6.20 13.35
C GLY A 219 3.22 -6.87 13.13
N GLY A 220 4.28 -6.09 12.87
CA GLY A 220 5.65 -6.58 12.77
C GLY A 220 6.32 -6.78 14.13
N LEU A 221 7.56 -7.28 14.11
CA LEU A 221 8.32 -7.59 15.33
C LEU A 221 8.50 -6.38 16.26
N ARG A 222 8.49 -5.15 15.73
CA ARG A 222 8.60 -3.93 16.54
C ARG A 222 7.35 -3.69 17.40
N ASP A 223 6.19 -4.18 17.02
CA ASP A 223 4.99 -4.15 17.86
C ASP A 223 5.10 -5.10 19.06
N LEU A 224 5.73 -6.26 18.88
CA LEU A 224 6.08 -7.13 20.00
C LEU A 224 7.13 -6.50 20.92
N ASP A 225 8.13 -5.80 20.35
CA ASP A 225 9.09 -5.06 21.18
C ASP A 225 8.38 -4.04 22.08
N LEU A 226 7.41 -3.28 21.54
CA LEU A 226 6.63 -2.31 22.31
C LEU A 226 5.82 -2.98 23.44
N ALA A 227 5.16 -4.10 23.14
CA ALA A 227 4.44 -4.88 24.15
C ALA A 227 5.39 -5.40 25.24
N HIS A 228 6.55 -5.93 24.83
CA HIS A 228 7.57 -6.41 25.75
C HIS A 228 8.09 -5.30 26.67
N TRP A 229 8.43 -4.13 26.11
CA TRP A 229 8.90 -3.00 26.91
C TRP A 229 7.85 -2.48 27.89
N ALA A 230 6.59 -2.40 27.47
CA ALA A 230 5.49 -2.02 28.33
C ALA A 230 5.30 -3.03 29.49
N ALA A 231 5.32 -4.33 29.16
CA ALA A 231 5.21 -5.41 30.15
C ALA A 231 6.35 -5.38 31.15
N ARG A 232 7.58 -5.28 30.66
CA ARG A 232 8.77 -5.26 31.51
C ARG A 232 8.83 -4.02 32.42
N ALA A 233 8.51 -2.86 31.88
CA ALA A 233 8.44 -1.62 32.63
C ALA A 233 7.38 -1.68 33.74
N ARG A 234 6.21 -2.27 33.47
CA ARG A 234 5.08 -2.29 34.42
C ARG A 234 5.14 -3.40 35.43
N TRP A 235 5.43 -4.64 34.98
CA TRP A 235 5.36 -5.84 35.82
C TRP A 235 6.73 -6.49 36.10
N ARG A 236 7.82 -5.92 35.57
CA ARG A 236 9.19 -6.44 35.71
C ARG A 236 9.39 -7.86 35.18
N VAL A 237 8.52 -8.30 34.26
CA VAL A 237 8.61 -9.62 33.63
C VAL A 237 9.78 -9.68 32.65
N THR A 238 10.39 -10.85 32.50
CA THR A 238 11.48 -11.06 31.56
C THR A 238 11.00 -11.60 30.23
N ASP A 239 9.85 -12.26 30.20
CA ASP A 239 9.19 -12.82 29.04
C ASP A 239 7.67 -12.53 29.07
N LEU A 240 7.06 -12.35 27.92
CA LEU A 240 5.61 -12.16 27.81
C LEU A 240 4.80 -13.37 28.30
N ALA A 241 5.37 -14.59 28.28
CA ALA A 241 4.74 -15.79 28.85
C ALA A 241 4.42 -15.60 30.35
N GLU A 242 5.20 -14.81 31.09
CA GLU A 242 4.95 -14.55 32.49
C GLU A 242 3.66 -13.76 32.74
N LEU A 243 3.19 -13.02 31.73
CA LEU A 243 1.92 -12.28 31.76
C LEU A 243 0.71 -13.22 31.92
N VAL A 244 0.84 -14.48 31.52
CA VAL A 244 -0.20 -15.49 31.74
C VAL A 244 -0.31 -15.84 33.22
N ARG A 245 0.83 -16.01 33.91
CA ARG A 245 0.87 -16.35 35.35
C ARG A 245 0.29 -15.25 36.24
N ILE A 246 0.45 -13.99 35.81
CA ILE A 246 -0.09 -12.84 36.57
C ILE A 246 -1.48 -12.41 36.06
N GLY A 247 -2.11 -13.17 35.16
CA GLY A 247 -3.47 -12.95 34.69
C GLY A 247 -3.64 -11.76 33.72
N VAL A 248 -2.55 -11.25 33.18
CA VAL A 248 -2.59 -10.16 32.16
C VAL A 248 -2.94 -10.71 30.77
N LEU A 249 -2.46 -11.90 30.42
CA LEU A 249 -2.81 -12.60 29.19
C LEU A 249 -3.51 -13.93 29.51
N LEU A 250 -4.38 -14.38 28.61
CA LEU A 250 -4.89 -15.73 28.64
C LEU A 250 -3.88 -16.69 27.99
N GLN A 251 -3.90 -17.97 28.39
CA GLN A 251 -3.02 -18.99 27.81
C GLN A 251 -3.15 -19.08 26.29
N ARG A 252 -4.39 -19.03 25.75
CA ARG A 252 -4.65 -19.03 24.31
C ARG A 252 -4.13 -17.79 23.60
N GLU A 253 -4.22 -16.61 24.24
CA GLU A 253 -3.70 -15.35 23.67
C GLU A 253 -2.17 -15.45 23.52
N TRP A 254 -1.51 -15.96 24.56
CA TRP A 254 -0.08 -16.21 24.53
C TRP A 254 0.31 -17.20 23.40
N GLN A 255 -0.39 -18.33 23.30
CA GLN A 255 -0.11 -19.31 22.24
C GLN A 255 -0.22 -18.71 20.84
N GLN A 256 -1.21 -17.86 20.62
CA GLN A 256 -1.36 -17.14 19.34
C GLN A 256 -0.22 -16.16 19.09
N ILE A 257 0.20 -15.41 20.10
CA ILE A 257 1.31 -14.46 20.04
C ILE A 257 2.62 -15.20 19.73
N GLU A 258 2.88 -16.32 20.41
CA GLU A 258 4.10 -17.11 20.22
C GLU A 258 4.17 -17.73 18.82
N ALA A 259 3.06 -18.29 18.34
CA ALA A 259 2.98 -18.79 16.97
C ALA A 259 3.20 -17.68 15.93
N ALA A 260 2.67 -16.48 16.16
CA ALA A 260 2.87 -15.34 15.28
C ALA A 260 4.34 -14.86 15.31
N ARG A 261 4.93 -14.74 16.50
CA ARG A 261 6.35 -14.38 16.68
C ARG A 261 7.28 -15.38 15.98
N ALA A 262 7.01 -16.67 16.13
CA ALA A 262 7.79 -17.73 15.49
C ALA A 262 7.78 -17.62 13.96
N LEU A 263 6.59 -17.41 13.35
CA LEU A 263 6.48 -17.22 11.91
C LEU A 263 7.23 -15.97 11.45
N LEU A 264 7.04 -14.81 12.09
CA LEU A 264 7.70 -13.57 11.68
C LEU A 264 9.23 -13.67 11.79
N TRP A 265 9.76 -14.33 12.81
CA TRP A 265 11.20 -14.57 12.94
C TRP A 265 11.72 -15.50 11.84
N ARG A 266 10.94 -16.54 11.47
CA ARG A 266 11.30 -17.43 10.37
C ARG A 266 11.31 -16.69 9.03
N VAL A 267 10.28 -15.92 8.73
CA VAL A 267 10.19 -15.07 7.52
C VAL A 267 11.37 -14.09 7.47
N ARG A 268 11.64 -13.39 8.56
CA ARG A 268 12.72 -12.40 8.61
C ARG A 268 14.10 -13.01 8.35
N ASN A 269 14.38 -14.13 8.98
CA ASN A 269 15.66 -14.82 8.80
C ASN A 269 15.82 -15.36 7.37
N LEU A 270 14.76 -15.90 6.77
CA LEU A 270 14.75 -16.32 5.36
C LEU A 270 14.96 -15.12 4.41
N LEU A 271 14.32 -13.97 4.68
CA LEU A 271 14.56 -12.73 3.92
C LEU A 271 16.02 -12.31 3.96
N HIS A 272 16.64 -12.35 5.14
CA HIS A 272 18.07 -12.03 5.30
C HIS A 272 18.96 -13.01 4.54
N LEU A 273 18.65 -14.31 4.56
CA LEU A 273 19.38 -15.36 3.85
C LEU A 273 19.31 -15.17 2.34
N GLN A 274 18.09 -14.96 1.81
CA GLN A 274 17.88 -14.79 0.39
C GLN A 274 18.51 -13.48 -0.14
N ALA A 275 18.50 -12.41 0.68
CA ALA A 275 19.08 -11.12 0.30
C ALA A 275 20.60 -11.05 0.46
N GLY A 276 21.21 -11.95 1.25
CA GLY A 276 22.63 -11.86 1.64
C GLY A 276 22.98 -10.62 2.48
N ARG A 277 21.98 -9.88 2.92
CA ARG A 277 22.07 -8.63 3.70
C ARG A 277 20.81 -8.41 4.52
N ARG A 278 20.83 -7.40 5.38
CA ARG A 278 19.61 -6.98 6.08
C ARG A 278 18.51 -6.59 5.08
N SER A 279 17.36 -7.25 5.18
CA SER A 279 16.19 -7.01 4.36
C SER A 279 14.95 -7.39 5.16
N ASP A 280 14.16 -6.41 5.57
CA ASP A 280 12.97 -6.63 6.40
C ASP A 280 11.66 -6.44 5.59
N ARG A 281 11.74 -6.05 4.29
CA ARG A 281 10.59 -5.88 3.39
C ARG A 281 10.28 -7.18 2.66
N LEU A 282 9.05 -7.61 2.78
CA LEU A 282 8.50 -8.81 2.13
C LEU A 282 7.95 -8.42 0.75
N SER A 283 8.85 -8.22 -0.22
CA SER A 283 8.49 -7.86 -1.60
C SER A 283 7.87 -9.04 -2.37
N PHE A 284 7.13 -8.76 -3.44
CA PHE A 284 6.43 -9.79 -4.23
C PHE A 284 7.33 -10.93 -4.69
N ASP A 285 8.54 -10.63 -5.18
CA ASP A 285 9.52 -11.63 -5.60
C ASP A 285 9.94 -12.55 -4.44
N ARG A 286 9.98 -12.00 -3.21
CA ARG A 286 10.32 -12.77 -2.01
C ARG A 286 9.15 -13.60 -1.50
N GLN A 287 7.92 -13.13 -1.68
CA GLN A 287 6.72 -13.87 -1.26
C GLN A 287 6.63 -15.21 -1.97
N GLU A 288 6.90 -15.27 -3.28
CA GLU A 288 6.84 -16.52 -4.06
C GLU A 288 7.90 -17.55 -3.57
N SER A 289 9.14 -17.11 -3.42
CA SER A 289 10.22 -17.98 -2.93
C SER A 289 10.01 -18.42 -1.48
N LEU A 290 9.51 -17.51 -0.63
CA LEU A 290 9.24 -17.81 0.78
C LEU A 290 8.04 -18.75 0.96
N ALA A 291 6.99 -18.63 0.14
CA ALA A 291 5.86 -19.55 0.17
C ALA A 291 6.32 -21.01 -0.01
N VAL A 292 7.27 -21.23 -0.91
CA VAL A 292 7.89 -22.56 -1.11
C VAL A 292 8.76 -22.95 0.09
N ASP A 293 9.66 -22.07 0.55
CA ASP A 293 10.57 -22.35 1.68
C ASP A 293 9.82 -22.57 3.00
N LEU A 294 8.61 -21.99 3.14
CA LEU A 294 7.76 -22.13 4.32
C LEU A 294 6.77 -23.31 4.23
N GLY A 295 6.67 -23.98 3.07
CA GLY A 295 5.84 -25.15 2.87
C GLY A 295 4.40 -24.89 2.42
N TYR A 296 4.05 -23.65 1.99
CA TYR A 296 2.72 -23.33 1.44
C TYR A 296 2.56 -23.78 -0.03
N GLY A 297 3.64 -24.10 -0.71
CA GLY A 297 3.64 -24.58 -2.10
C GLY A 297 4.00 -23.50 -3.12
N PRO A 298 4.20 -23.89 -4.40
CA PRO A 298 4.58 -22.99 -5.47
C PRO A 298 3.38 -22.27 -6.10
N GLY A 299 3.66 -21.13 -6.78
CA GLY A 299 2.68 -20.38 -7.56
C GLY A 299 1.73 -19.52 -6.71
N GLY A 300 0.75 -18.91 -7.38
CA GLY A 300 -0.16 -17.94 -6.77
C GLY A 300 -0.91 -18.47 -5.55
N ALA A 301 -1.43 -19.69 -5.60
CA ALA A 301 -2.16 -20.28 -4.48
C ALA A 301 -1.28 -20.46 -3.23
N GLY A 302 -0.01 -20.83 -3.39
CA GLY A 302 0.95 -20.93 -2.28
C GLY A 302 1.25 -19.55 -1.68
N VAL A 303 1.42 -18.54 -2.50
CA VAL A 303 1.64 -17.16 -2.05
C VAL A 303 0.41 -16.61 -1.33
N GLU A 304 -0.79 -16.82 -1.86
CA GLU A 304 -2.03 -16.40 -1.21
C GLU A 304 -2.19 -17.06 0.17
N ALA A 305 -1.95 -18.37 0.29
CA ALA A 305 -2.02 -19.07 1.56
C ALA A 305 -0.99 -18.53 2.57
N PHE A 306 0.25 -18.32 2.14
CA PHE A 306 1.31 -17.74 2.95
C PHE A 306 0.96 -16.32 3.44
N MET A 307 0.55 -15.44 2.54
CA MET A 307 0.25 -14.05 2.89
C MET A 307 -0.99 -13.95 3.78
N SER A 308 -2.00 -14.79 3.57
CA SER A 308 -3.16 -14.87 4.45
C SER A 308 -2.77 -15.24 5.88
N ASP A 309 -1.92 -16.28 6.07
CA ASP A 309 -1.41 -16.64 7.41
C ASP A 309 -0.53 -15.53 8.00
N TYR A 310 0.33 -14.90 7.18
CA TYR A 310 1.13 -13.76 7.61
C TYR A 310 0.25 -12.62 8.17
N TYR A 311 -0.81 -12.21 7.47
CA TYR A 311 -1.69 -11.13 7.92
C TYR A 311 -2.46 -11.51 9.19
N GLN A 312 -2.93 -12.74 9.30
CA GLN A 312 -3.57 -13.23 10.54
C GLN A 312 -2.60 -13.12 11.72
N LYS A 313 -1.34 -13.54 11.55
CA LYS A 313 -0.30 -13.44 12.58
C LYS A 313 0.07 -11.99 12.89
N ALA A 314 0.22 -11.13 11.89
CA ALA A 314 0.50 -9.71 12.07
C ALA A 314 -0.64 -9.01 12.84
N ARG A 315 -1.90 -9.35 12.56
CA ARG A 315 -3.07 -8.87 13.32
C ARG A 315 -3.03 -9.31 14.79
N VAL A 316 -2.65 -10.55 15.07
CA VAL A 316 -2.47 -11.04 16.44
C VAL A 316 -1.43 -10.19 17.19
N ILE A 317 -0.31 -9.88 16.55
CA ILE A 317 0.78 -9.08 17.15
C ILE A 317 0.34 -7.63 17.38
N SER A 318 -0.32 -7.01 16.40
CA SER A 318 -0.84 -5.64 16.55
C SER A 318 -1.81 -5.55 17.72
N ARG A 319 -2.73 -6.51 17.82
CA ARG A 319 -3.67 -6.59 18.95
C ARG A 319 -2.98 -6.85 20.28
N ALA A 320 -1.96 -7.70 20.31
CA ALA A 320 -1.19 -7.98 21.53
C ALA A 320 -0.50 -6.71 22.06
N ARG A 321 0.08 -5.89 21.17
CA ARG A 321 0.65 -4.59 21.54
C ARG A 321 -0.39 -3.73 22.24
N GLU A 322 -1.55 -3.55 21.63
CA GLU A 322 -2.62 -2.70 22.16
C GLU A 322 -3.11 -3.19 23.52
N LEU A 323 -3.35 -4.48 23.63
CA LEU A 323 -3.81 -5.12 24.85
C LEU A 323 -2.82 -4.92 26.00
N VAL A 324 -1.54 -5.16 25.75
CA VAL A 324 -0.49 -5.05 26.76
C VAL A 324 -0.28 -3.59 27.16
N LEU A 325 -0.24 -2.66 26.20
CA LEU A 325 -0.12 -1.22 26.50
C LEU A 325 -1.29 -0.72 27.34
N ALA A 326 -2.52 -1.05 26.95
CA ALA A 326 -3.72 -0.64 27.68
C ALA A 326 -3.73 -1.18 29.13
N ARG A 327 -3.34 -2.44 29.32
CA ARG A 327 -3.26 -3.07 30.66
C ARG A 327 -2.07 -2.62 31.49
N ALA A 328 -0.98 -2.17 30.86
CA ALA A 328 0.18 -1.61 31.54
C ALA A 328 -0.09 -0.22 32.10
N ALA A 329 -1.08 0.51 31.60
CA ALA A 329 -1.47 1.79 32.13
C ALA A 329 -1.83 1.67 33.63
N PRO A 330 -1.29 2.57 34.50
CA PRO A 330 -1.61 2.54 35.93
C PRO A 330 -3.12 2.80 36.09
N PRO A 331 -3.76 2.13 37.05
CA PRO A 331 -5.16 2.38 37.36
C PRO A 331 -5.35 3.87 37.70
N PRO A 332 -6.46 4.48 37.28
CA PRO A 332 -6.73 5.86 37.61
C PRO A 332 -6.71 6.07 39.13
N LYS A 333 -6.14 7.21 39.61
CA LYS A 333 -6.02 7.54 41.02
C LYS A 333 -7.38 7.67 41.74
N ARG A 334 -8.46 7.88 40.98
CA ARG A 334 -9.86 7.88 41.48
C ARG A 334 -10.58 6.67 40.90
N ARG A 335 -11.53 6.14 41.66
CA ARG A 335 -12.45 5.11 41.11
C ARG A 335 -13.06 5.65 39.82
N PRO A 336 -13.14 4.83 38.76
CA PRO A 336 -13.80 5.24 37.52
C PRO A 336 -15.22 5.75 37.83
N ARG A 337 -15.58 6.89 37.24
CA ARG A 337 -16.95 7.38 37.34
C ARG A 337 -17.80 6.46 36.48
N GLU A 338 -18.68 5.72 37.13
CA GLU A 338 -19.63 4.85 36.45
C GLU A 338 -21.02 5.48 36.47
N THR A 339 -21.68 5.51 35.35
CA THR A 339 -23.06 6.03 35.20
C THR A 339 -23.85 5.07 34.33
N PRO A 340 -24.85 4.37 34.89
CA PRO A 340 -25.72 3.53 34.07
C PRO A 340 -26.42 4.36 32.96
N ILE A 341 -26.51 3.79 31.76
CA ILE A 341 -27.22 4.42 30.64
C ILE A 341 -28.37 3.56 30.15
N GLY A 342 -28.65 2.47 30.86
CA GLY A 342 -29.70 1.53 30.54
C GLY A 342 -29.35 0.50 29.48
N LYS A 343 -30.22 -0.45 29.26
CA LYS A 343 -30.07 -1.52 28.26
C LYS A 343 -28.79 -2.37 28.43
N GLY A 344 -28.36 -2.58 29.66
CA GLY A 344 -27.17 -3.36 30.01
C GLY A 344 -25.84 -2.61 29.82
N LEU A 345 -25.91 -1.29 29.60
CA LEU A 345 -24.74 -0.45 29.34
C LEU A 345 -24.56 0.65 30.39
N LYS A 346 -23.31 1.04 30.62
CA LYS A 346 -22.88 2.14 31.48
C LYS A 346 -21.80 2.98 30.81
N LEU A 347 -21.61 4.19 31.28
CA LEU A 347 -20.42 4.98 30.99
C LEU A 347 -19.37 4.70 32.06
N THR A 348 -18.15 4.48 31.65
CA THR A 348 -16.97 4.35 32.48
C THR A 348 -15.96 5.41 32.03
N ASN A 349 -15.81 6.50 32.85
CA ASN A 349 -14.98 7.66 32.47
C ASN A 349 -15.30 8.22 31.09
N ASP A 350 -16.59 8.47 30.80
CA ASP A 350 -17.09 8.95 29.50
C ASP A 350 -16.83 8.02 28.30
N GLN A 351 -16.63 6.74 28.56
CA GLN A 351 -16.54 5.68 27.54
C GLN A 351 -17.68 4.68 27.74
N VAL A 352 -18.25 4.15 26.66
CA VAL A 352 -19.35 3.19 26.72
C VAL A 352 -18.83 1.81 27.10
N SER A 353 -19.44 1.17 28.08
CA SER A 353 -19.07 -0.14 28.60
C SER A 353 -20.30 -0.96 29.00
N PHE A 354 -20.12 -2.24 29.28
CA PHE A 354 -21.17 -3.11 29.82
C PHE A 354 -21.38 -2.83 31.32
N GLU A 355 -22.64 -2.89 31.78
CA GLU A 355 -22.95 -2.95 33.22
C GLU A 355 -22.40 -4.23 33.82
N ASP A 356 -22.71 -5.36 33.19
CA ASP A 356 -22.18 -6.69 33.49
C ASP A 356 -21.64 -7.34 32.19
N GLY A 357 -20.36 -7.66 32.16
CA GLY A 357 -19.75 -8.33 31.02
C GLY A 357 -20.25 -9.76 30.79
N ALA A 358 -20.77 -10.44 31.84
CA ALA A 358 -21.32 -11.78 31.69
C ALA A 358 -22.66 -11.80 30.94
N ALA A 359 -23.40 -10.69 30.95
CA ALA A 359 -24.65 -10.55 30.19
C ALA A 359 -24.46 -10.72 28.67
N LEU A 360 -23.25 -10.46 28.16
CA LEU A 360 -22.92 -10.59 26.75
C LEU A 360 -23.14 -12.02 26.21
N GLU A 361 -22.86 -13.04 27.00
CA GLU A 361 -23.09 -14.43 26.63
C GLU A 361 -24.60 -14.78 26.55
N GLN A 362 -25.41 -14.15 27.40
CA GLN A 362 -26.88 -14.39 27.44
C GLN A 362 -27.59 -13.60 26.35
N GLU A 363 -27.16 -12.36 26.07
CA GLU A 363 -27.73 -11.44 25.11
C GLU A 363 -26.68 -10.98 24.06
N PRO A 364 -26.43 -11.74 22.99
CA PRO A 364 -25.40 -11.40 22.01
C PRO A 364 -25.58 -10.05 21.33
N ALA A 365 -26.84 -9.59 21.12
CA ALA A 365 -27.14 -8.28 20.54
C ALA A 365 -26.53 -7.11 21.33
N LEU A 366 -26.21 -7.32 22.61
CA LEU A 366 -25.55 -6.35 23.47
C LEU A 366 -24.19 -5.91 22.91
N ALA A 367 -23.50 -6.79 22.15
CA ALA A 367 -22.27 -6.44 21.45
C ALA A 367 -22.45 -5.29 20.45
N LEU A 368 -23.49 -5.34 19.62
CA LEU A 368 -23.79 -4.29 18.63
C LEU A 368 -24.41 -3.07 19.29
N ARG A 369 -25.23 -3.27 20.33
CA ARG A 369 -25.82 -2.18 21.13
C ARG A 369 -24.72 -1.30 21.76
N LEU A 370 -23.61 -1.88 22.21
CA LEU A 370 -22.44 -1.17 22.73
C LEU A 370 -21.92 -0.14 21.70
N TYR A 371 -21.74 -0.57 20.46
CA TYR A 371 -21.25 0.30 19.36
C TYR A 371 -22.31 1.32 18.94
N ASP A 372 -23.56 0.92 18.89
CA ASP A 372 -24.65 1.84 18.55
C ASP A 372 -24.80 2.98 19.56
N GLU A 373 -24.75 2.68 20.86
CA GLU A 373 -24.78 3.73 21.88
C GLU A 373 -23.48 4.58 21.88
N ALA A 374 -22.33 4.01 21.54
CA ALA A 374 -21.09 4.76 21.37
C ALA A 374 -21.20 5.77 20.21
N VAL A 375 -21.69 5.35 19.07
CA VAL A 375 -21.94 6.20 17.89
C VAL A 375 -22.99 7.28 18.20
N ARG A 376 -24.14 6.93 18.78
CA ARG A 376 -25.22 7.87 19.09
C ARG A 376 -24.83 8.96 20.07
N ARG A 377 -23.92 8.66 21.00
CA ARG A 377 -23.43 9.59 22.02
C ARG A 377 -22.15 10.30 21.63
N ASP A 378 -21.56 9.94 20.50
CA ASP A 378 -20.22 10.37 20.07
C ASP A 378 -19.18 10.14 21.15
N LEU A 379 -19.13 8.92 21.69
CA LEU A 379 -18.21 8.50 22.74
C LEU A 379 -17.42 7.27 22.30
N PRO A 380 -16.18 7.10 22.78
CA PRO A 380 -15.41 5.90 22.50
C PRO A 380 -15.93 4.69 23.28
N VAL A 381 -15.68 3.51 22.77
CA VAL A 381 -15.91 2.24 23.47
C VAL A 381 -14.78 1.98 24.46
N TYR A 382 -15.13 1.58 25.69
CA TYR A 382 -14.14 1.24 26.72
C TYR A 382 -13.34 0.00 26.32
N ALA A 383 -12.01 0.08 26.42
CA ALA A 383 -11.11 -0.95 25.90
C ALA A 383 -11.43 -2.36 26.44
N PHE A 384 -11.78 -2.49 27.72
CA PHE A 384 -12.16 -3.77 28.30
C PHE A 384 -13.47 -4.33 27.71
N ALA A 385 -14.45 -3.48 27.42
CA ALA A 385 -15.70 -3.92 26.76
C ALA A 385 -15.44 -4.39 25.33
N ARG A 386 -14.56 -3.68 24.60
CA ARG A 386 -14.10 -4.08 23.26
C ARG A 386 -13.40 -5.46 23.28
N ASP A 387 -12.56 -5.71 24.29
CA ASP A 387 -11.90 -7.00 24.46
C ASP A 387 -12.91 -8.14 24.76
N LEU A 388 -13.93 -7.88 25.56
CA LEU A 388 -14.99 -8.85 25.83
C LEU A 388 -15.73 -9.25 24.56
N VAL A 389 -16.11 -8.25 23.72
CA VAL A 389 -16.74 -8.51 22.43
C VAL A 389 -15.82 -9.36 21.55
N ALA A 390 -14.57 -8.96 21.41
CA ALA A 390 -13.61 -9.68 20.58
C ALA A 390 -13.34 -11.12 21.07
N ARG A 391 -13.54 -11.41 22.36
CA ARG A 391 -13.51 -12.80 22.89
C ARG A 391 -14.81 -13.55 22.59
N ALA A 392 -15.97 -12.91 22.78
CA ALA A 392 -17.25 -13.53 22.55
C ALA A 392 -17.42 -14.03 21.12
N VAL A 393 -17.01 -13.22 20.12
CA VAL A 393 -17.09 -13.58 18.69
C VAL A 393 -16.18 -14.74 18.28
N THR A 394 -15.28 -15.22 19.16
CA THR A 394 -14.52 -16.45 18.90
C THR A 394 -15.35 -17.72 19.13
N SER A 395 -16.52 -17.61 19.76
CA SER A 395 -17.45 -18.71 20.00
C SER A 395 -18.41 -18.88 18.82
N PRO A 396 -18.44 -20.03 18.13
CA PRO A 396 -19.39 -20.28 17.04
C PRO A 396 -20.86 -20.16 17.48
N THR A 397 -21.17 -20.64 18.69
CA THR A 397 -22.53 -20.58 19.26
C THR A 397 -22.97 -19.16 19.56
N PHE A 398 -22.07 -18.30 20.03
CA PHE A 398 -22.33 -16.87 20.19
C PHE A 398 -22.65 -16.21 18.85
N CYS A 399 -21.82 -16.45 17.82
CA CYS A 399 -22.02 -15.89 16.49
C CYS A 399 -23.33 -16.34 15.85
N GLU A 400 -23.71 -17.61 16.03
CA GLU A 400 -24.97 -18.12 15.52
C GLU A 400 -26.17 -17.42 16.18
N ARG A 401 -26.20 -17.32 17.51
CA ARG A 401 -27.24 -16.60 18.24
C ARG A 401 -27.26 -15.10 17.90
N LEU A 402 -26.12 -14.49 17.66
CA LEU A 402 -26.03 -13.10 17.22
C LEU A 402 -26.73 -12.89 15.87
N ARG A 403 -26.47 -13.78 14.89
CA ARG A 403 -27.12 -13.72 13.57
C ARG A 403 -28.62 -14.00 13.58
N GLN A 404 -29.10 -14.77 14.54
CA GLN A 404 -30.52 -15.07 14.72
C GLN A 404 -31.32 -13.91 15.37
N SER A 405 -30.60 -12.91 15.90
CA SER A 405 -31.22 -11.76 16.58
C SER A 405 -31.65 -10.68 15.59
N GLU A 406 -32.96 -10.43 15.46
CA GLU A 406 -33.48 -9.32 14.66
C GLU A 406 -32.97 -7.95 15.15
N GLU A 407 -32.77 -7.80 16.45
CA GLU A 407 -32.20 -6.58 17.02
C GLU A 407 -30.75 -6.40 16.52
N ALA A 408 -29.97 -7.47 16.56
CA ALA A 408 -28.59 -7.42 16.07
C ALA A 408 -28.53 -7.06 14.57
N ALA A 409 -29.40 -7.63 13.75
CA ALA A 409 -29.50 -7.30 12.33
C ALA A 409 -29.79 -5.81 12.12
N ARG A 410 -30.81 -5.27 12.80
CA ARG A 410 -31.18 -3.84 12.71
C ARG A 410 -30.06 -2.91 13.18
N LEU A 411 -29.39 -3.26 14.29
CA LEU A 411 -28.28 -2.48 14.81
C LEU A 411 -27.08 -2.51 13.84
N PHE A 412 -26.79 -3.67 13.27
CA PHE A 412 -25.71 -3.83 12.31
C PHE A 412 -25.95 -3.01 11.04
N VAL A 413 -27.15 -3.08 10.45
CA VAL A 413 -27.52 -2.27 9.28
C VAL A 413 -27.33 -0.79 9.59
N ARG A 414 -27.81 -0.31 10.74
CA ARG A 414 -27.65 1.10 11.15
C ARG A 414 -26.18 1.49 11.30
N LEU A 415 -25.35 0.64 11.92
CA LEU A 415 -23.92 0.90 12.11
C LEU A 415 -23.15 0.94 10.78
N VAL A 416 -23.49 0.09 9.81
CA VAL A 416 -22.89 0.11 8.49
C VAL A 416 -23.26 1.41 7.74
N THR A 417 -24.48 1.89 7.87
CA THR A 417 -25.00 3.03 7.09
C THR A 417 -24.88 4.40 7.77
N VAL A 418 -24.30 4.46 8.97
CA VAL A 418 -24.11 5.74 9.67
C VAL A 418 -23.12 6.64 8.91
N ILE A 419 -23.51 7.90 8.68
CA ILE A 419 -22.71 8.88 7.93
C ILE A 419 -21.89 9.77 8.87
N GLN A 420 -22.37 10.02 10.08
CA GLN A 420 -21.78 10.93 11.05
C GLN A 420 -20.37 10.51 11.44
N ARG A 421 -19.49 11.48 11.77
CA ARG A 421 -18.20 11.21 12.40
C ARG A 421 -18.42 10.58 13.77
N THR A 422 -17.50 9.74 14.17
CA THR A 422 -17.55 9.03 15.46
C THR A 422 -16.21 9.09 16.16
N LYS A 423 -16.24 9.01 17.49
CA LYS A 423 -15.05 8.87 18.33
C LYS A 423 -14.62 7.40 18.50
N LEU A 424 -15.14 6.53 17.68
CA LEU A 424 -14.60 5.17 17.57
C LEU A 424 -13.18 5.21 17.02
N ARG A 425 -12.49 4.12 17.21
CA ARG A 425 -11.10 4.01 16.77
C ARG A 425 -10.96 4.27 15.28
N ASP A 426 -9.94 5.05 14.91
CA ASP A 426 -9.68 5.49 13.54
C ASP A 426 -10.90 6.19 12.86
N GLU A 427 -11.83 6.70 13.67
CA GLU A 427 -13.08 7.36 13.23
C GLU A 427 -13.98 6.50 12.31
N SER A 428 -13.69 5.19 12.20
CA SER A 428 -14.41 4.24 11.34
C SER A 428 -15.18 3.21 12.15
N VAL A 429 -16.51 3.16 11.93
CA VAL A 429 -17.39 2.17 12.55
C VAL A 429 -17.13 0.79 12.00
N VAL A 430 -17.11 0.64 10.66
CA VAL A 430 -16.97 -0.68 10.02
C VAL A 430 -15.60 -1.28 10.26
N LYS A 431 -14.56 -0.44 10.28
CA LYS A 431 -13.21 -0.88 10.62
C LYS A 431 -13.14 -1.41 12.06
N ASP A 432 -13.75 -0.71 13.03
CA ASP A 432 -13.74 -1.19 14.42
C ASP A 432 -14.54 -2.49 14.58
N LEU A 433 -15.72 -2.62 13.92
CA LEU A 433 -16.47 -3.87 13.87
C LEU A 433 -15.67 -5.01 13.21
N HIS A 434 -14.92 -4.71 12.15
CA HIS A 434 -14.04 -5.67 11.49
C HIS A 434 -12.89 -6.11 12.41
N ASP A 435 -12.23 -5.16 13.06
CA ASP A 435 -11.09 -5.42 13.95
C ASP A 435 -11.46 -6.29 15.15
N VAL A 436 -12.67 -6.12 15.72
CA VAL A 436 -13.13 -6.97 16.84
C VAL A 436 -13.76 -8.28 16.35
N GLY A 437 -13.98 -8.46 15.05
CA GLY A 437 -14.55 -9.65 14.45
C GLY A 437 -16.08 -9.67 14.34
N LEU A 438 -16.78 -8.58 14.71
CA LEU A 438 -18.23 -8.48 14.62
C LEU A 438 -18.73 -8.45 13.17
N LEU A 439 -17.95 -7.86 12.23
CA LEU A 439 -18.29 -7.88 10.81
C LEU A 439 -18.41 -9.32 10.30
N VAL A 440 -17.41 -10.15 10.56
CA VAL A 440 -17.42 -11.58 10.14
C VAL A 440 -18.44 -12.38 10.95
N ALA A 441 -18.68 -12.05 12.22
CA ALA A 441 -19.72 -12.70 13.02
C ALA A 441 -21.09 -12.49 12.43
N MET A 442 -21.39 -11.30 11.88
CA MET A 442 -22.67 -10.99 11.21
C MET A 442 -22.73 -11.45 9.77
N ILE A 443 -21.62 -11.37 9.04
CA ILE A 443 -21.47 -11.75 7.63
C ILE A 443 -20.37 -12.82 7.52
N PRO A 444 -20.67 -14.11 7.83
CA PRO A 444 -19.69 -15.18 7.72
C PRO A 444 -19.16 -15.39 6.30
N GLU A 445 -19.92 -15.02 5.28
CA GLU A 445 -19.52 -15.02 3.87
C GLU A 445 -18.36 -14.07 3.59
N PHE A 446 -18.11 -13.10 4.47
CA PHE A 446 -16.96 -12.19 4.38
C PHE A 446 -15.66 -12.84 4.90
N ALA A 447 -15.73 -13.94 5.66
CA ALA A 447 -14.55 -14.60 6.24
C ALA A 447 -13.49 -15.03 5.20
N PRO A 448 -13.84 -15.62 4.03
CA PRO A 448 -12.86 -16.04 3.03
C PRO A 448 -12.06 -14.89 2.40
N VAL A 449 -12.59 -13.66 2.41
CA VAL A 449 -11.89 -12.49 1.85
C VAL A 449 -11.03 -11.76 2.87
N VAL A 450 -11.12 -12.12 4.16
CA VAL A 450 -10.30 -11.52 5.22
C VAL A 450 -8.83 -11.89 5.06
N GLY A 451 -8.00 -10.89 4.88
CA GLY A 451 -6.57 -11.07 4.64
C GLY A 451 -6.25 -11.67 3.26
N ARG A 452 -7.23 -11.75 2.36
CA ARG A 452 -7.00 -12.26 1.01
C ARG A 452 -6.32 -11.22 0.16
N VAL A 453 -5.17 -11.59 -0.37
CA VAL A 453 -4.45 -10.82 -1.39
C VAL A 453 -4.93 -11.30 -2.75
N HIS A 454 -5.43 -10.38 -3.53
CA HIS A 454 -5.52 -10.65 -4.95
C HIS A 454 -4.18 -10.28 -5.57
N HIS A 455 -3.51 -11.23 -6.22
CA HIS A 455 -2.25 -10.99 -6.95
C HIS A 455 -2.48 -10.11 -8.19
N ASP A 456 -3.42 -9.21 -8.11
CA ASP A 456 -3.59 -8.10 -9.04
C ASP A 456 -2.72 -6.95 -8.55
N VAL A 457 -1.89 -6.44 -9.42
CA VAL A 457 -0.92 -5.36 -9.15
C VAL A 457 -1.59 -4.03 -8.80
N TYR A 458 -2.92 -4.01 -8.77
CA TYR A 458 -3.76 -2.83 -8.55
C TYR A 458 -4.02 -2.53 -7.07
N HIS A 459 -4.23 -3.56 -6.27
CA HIS A 459 -4.67 -3.40 -4.88
C HIS A 459 -3.46 -3.28 -3.96
N VAL A 460 -3.32 -2.18 -3.26
CA VAL A 460 -2.31 -2.01 -2.19
C VAL A 460 -2.78 -2.71 -0.92
N TYR A 461 -4.07 -3.04 -0.85
CA TYR A 461 -4.74 -3.59 0.32
C TYR A 461 -5.33 -4.98 0.03
N THR A 462 -5.60 -5.74 1.09
CA THR A 462 -6.39 -6.97 1.01
C THR A 462 -7.86 -6.65 0.70
N VAL A 463 -8.61 -7.63 0.17
CA VAL A 463 -10.00 -7.44 -0.27
C VAL A 463 -10.88 -6.89 0.84
N ASP A 464 -10.76 -7.40 2.06
CA ASP A 464 -11.51 -6.96 3.24
C ASP A 464 -11.20 -5.50 3.62
N VAL A 465 -9.92 -5.11 3.62
CA VAL A 465 -9.52 -3.73 3.94
C VAL A 465 -9.97 -2.76 2.86
N HIS A 466 -9.86 -3.16 1.59
CA HIS A 466 -10.36 -2.38 0.47
C HIS A 466 -11.88 -2.15 0.59
N SER A 467 -12.66 -3.20 0.86
CA SER A 467 -14.12 -3.08 1.04
C SER A 467 -14.49 -2.15 2.21
N VAL A 468 -13.80 -2.26 3.34
CA VAL A 468 -14.00 -1.35 4.49
C VAL A 468 -13.63 0.09 4.13
N ALA A 469 -12.50 0.29 3.43
CA ALA A 469 -12.07 1.60 2.98
C ALA A 469 -13.06 2.24 1.98
N ALA A 470 -13.68 1.44 1.09
CA ALA A 470 -14.71 1.93 0.17
C ALA A 470 -15.94 2.47 0.91
N VAL A 471 -16.35 1.80 2.00
CA VAL A 471 -17.42 2.29 2.89
C VAL A 471 -17.04 3.60 3.58
N ASP A 472 -15.82 3.73 4.07
CA ASP A 472 -15.34 4.96 4.72
C ASP A 472 -15.21 6.10 3.70
N ARG A 473 -14.73 5.81 2.50
CA ARG A 473 -14.69 6.77 1.38
C ARG A 473 -16.09 7.28 1.02
N LEU A 474 -17.09 6.41 1.01
CA LEU A 474 -18.48 6.80 0.80
C LEU A 474 -18.96 7.76 1.89
N ARG A 475 -18.61 7.53 3.16
CA ARG A 475 -18.93 8.44 4.27
C ARG A 475 -18.29 9.81 4.08
N GLU A 476 -17.02 9.87 3.68
CA GLU A 476 -16.30 11.12 3.40
C GLU A 476 -16.98 11.91 2.28
N LEU A 477 -17.40 11.23 1.20
CA LEU A 477 -18.18 11.86 0.11
C LEU A 477 -19.51 12.40 0.63
N CYS A 478 -20.27 11.60 1.40
CA CYS A 478 -21.56 12.03 1.97
C CYS A 478 -21.43 13.24 2.90
N ARG A 479 -20.32 13.36 3.61
CA ARG A 479 -20.02 14.51 4.49
C ARG A 479 -19.44 15.71 3.74
N GLY A 480 -19.17 15.58 2.43
CA GLY A 480 -18.59 16.65 1.60
C GLY A 480 -17.11 16.91 1.89
N GLU A 481 -16.41 16.03 2.59
CA GLU A 481 -15.00 16.20 2.95
C GLU A 481 -14.08 16.15 1.71
N LEU A 482 -14.55 15.50 0.64
CA LEU A 482 -13.84 15.37 -0.64
C LEU A 482 -14.37 16.32 -1.72
N ALA A 483 -15.17 17.33 -1.36
CA ALA A 483 -15.77 18.24 -2.34
C ALA A 483 -14.75 19.08 -3.11
N ALA A 484 -13.54 19.28 -2.59
CA ALA A 484 -12.46 19.96 -3.30
C ALA A 484 -11.89 19.13 -4.44
N GLU A 485 -11.83 17.78 -4.27
CA GLU A 485 -11.23 16.85 -5.23
C GLU A 485 -12.28 16.19 -6.14
N HIS A 486 -13.47 15.86 -5.58
CA HIS A 486 -14.55 15.12 -6.22
C HIS A 486 -15.90 15.82 -6.03
N ARG A 487 -16.03 17.02 -6.63
CA ARG A 487 -17.18 17.92 -6.42
C ARG A 487 -18.53 17.28 -6.77
N LEU A 488 -18.61 16.66 -7.96
CA LEU A 488 -19.86 16.02 -8.40
C LEU A 488 -20.21 14.82 -7.53
N ALA A 489 -19.25 13.92 -7.28
CA ALA A 489 -19.45 12.74 -6.45
C ALA A 489 -19.91 13.11 -5.03
N SER A 490 -19.29 14.12 -4.41
CA SER A 490 -19.67 14.60 -3.08
C SER A 490 -21.07 15.17 -3.05
N ARG A 491 -21.47 15.97 -4.06
CA ARG A 491 -22.83 16.49 -4.18
C ARG A 491 -23.86 15.36 -4.31
N LEU A 492 -23.61 14.42 -5.23
CA LEU A 492 -24.51 13.29 -5.45
C LEU A 492 -24.60 12.37 -4.23
N ALA A 493 -23.49 12.15 -3.54
CA ALA A 493 -23.44 11.35 -2.32
C ALA A 493 -24.17 12.01 -1.16
N ALA A 494 -24.17 13.34 -1.04
CA ALA A 494 -24.94 14.06 -0.02
C ALA A 494 -26.47 13.95 -0.22
N GLU A 495 -26.92 13.64 -1.43
CA GLU A 495 -28.33 13.53 -1.81
C GLU A 495 -28.81 12.07 -1.94
N ILE A 496 -28.11 11.11 -1.31
CA ILE A 496 -28.47 9.68 -1.39
C ILE A 496 -29.88 9.44 -0.82
N SER A 497 -30.74 8.86 -1.64
CA SER A 497 -32.09 8.46 -1.23
C SER A 497 -32.15 7.09 -0.56
N ARG A 498 -31.22 6.20 -0.91
CA ARG A 498 -31.16 4.78 -0.49
C ARG A 498 -29.82 4.42 0.15
N PRO A 499 -29.48 4.91 1.35
CA PRO A 499 -28.17 4.65 1.96
C PRO A 499 -27.89 3.15 2.15
N ASN A 500 -28.90 2.33 2.48
CA ASN A 500 -28.71 0.88 2.61
C ASN A 500 -28.15 0.26 1.32
N VAL A 501 -28.66 0.67 0.15
CA VAL A 501 -28.21 0.13 -1.14
C VAL A 501 -26.72 0.42 -1.36
N LEU A 502 -26.35 1.68 -1.26
CA LEU A 502 -24.99 2.09 -1.63
C LEU A 502 -23.93 1.64 -0.61
N PHE A 503 -24.23 1.70 0.69
CA PHE A 503 -23.30 1.26 1.74
C PHE A 503 -23.06 -0.25 1.69
N PHE A 504 -24.11 -1.07 1.47
CA PHE A 504 -23.93 -2.51 1.33
C PHE A 504 -23.32 -2.90 -0.01
N ALA A 505 -23.60 -2.16 -1.10
CA ALA A 505 -22.89 -2.36 -2.35
C ALA A 505 -21.39 -2.09 -2.18
N ALA A 506 -20.99 -0.98 -1.52
CA ALA A 506 -19.60 -0.66 -1.23
C ALA A 506 -18.91 -1.71 -0.33
N LEU A 507 -19.64 -2.28 0.66
CA LEU A 507 -19.10 -3.30 1.55
C LEU A 507 -18.91 -4.66 0.84
N LEU A 508 -19.81 -5.02 -0.08
CA LEU A 508 -19.94 -6.37 -0.62
C LEU A 508 -19.51 -6.50 -2.09
N HIS A 509 -19.11 -5.40 -2.78
CA HIS A 509 -18.82 -5.43 -4.23
C HIS A 509 -17.79 -6.50 -4.61
N ASP A 510 -16.83 -6.77 -3.77
CA ASP A 510 -15.73 -7.71 -3.97
C ASP A 510 -15.85 -9.02 -3.18
N ILE A 511 -16.97 -9.28 -2.50
CA ILE A 511 -17.15 -10.47 -1.65
C ILE A 511 -17.00 -11.78 -2.44
N GLY A 512 -17.30 -11.77 -3.74
CA GLY A 512 -17.16 -12.93 -4.62
C GLY A 512 -15.72 -13.26 -5.05
N LYS A 513 -14.73 -12.50 -4.58
CA LYS A 513 -13.30 -12.82 -4.73
C LYS A 513 -12.83 -13.93 -3.77
N ASP A 514 -13.74 -14.62 -3.09
CA ASP A 514 -13.52 -15.72 -2.16
C ASP A 514 -12.81 -16.94 -2.78
N ILE A 515 -13.16 -17.25 -4.02
CA ILE A 515 -12.53 -18.33 -4.82
C ILE A 515 -11.92 -17.65 -6.05
N GLY A 516 -10.64 -17.70 -6.28
CA GLY A 516 -10.01 -17.07 -7.45
C GLY A 516 -10.70 -17.41 -8.78
N GLY A 517 -10.48 -16.62 -9.83
CA GLY A 517 -11.02 -16.83 -11.17
C GLY A 517 -11.92 -15.71 -11.70
N LYS A 518 -12.36 -15.87 -12.95
CA LYS A 518 -13.30 -14.96 -13.63
C LYS A 518 -14.70 -15.11 -13.00
N SER A 519 -15.54 -14.08 -13.05
CA SER A 519 -16.92 -14.05 -12.54
C SER A 519 -17.08 -13.90 -11.01
N HIS A 520 -16.19 -13.13 -10.37
CA HIS A 520 -16.37 -12.77 -8.96
C HIS A 520 -17.61 -11.88 -8.73
N ASP A 521 -17.98 -11.11 -9.71
CA ASP A 521 -19.16 -10.23 -9.76
C ASP A 521 -20.47 -11.05 -9.70
N GLU A 522 -20.59 -12.15 -10.48
CA GLU A 522 -21.74 -13.04 -10.43
C GLU A 522 -21.84 -13.76 -9.08
N ARG A 523 -20.72 -14.29 -8.57
CA ARG A 523 -20.71 -14.94 -7.23
C ARG A 523 -21.03 -13.94 -6.12
N GLY A 524 -20.42 -12.75 -6.17
CA GLY A 524 -20.67 -11.67 -5.21
C GLY A 524 -22.13 -11.27 -5.17
N ARG A 525 -22.78 -11.19 -6.32
CA ARG A 525 -24.22 -10.95 -6.46
C ARG A 525 -25.07 -11.97 -5.70
N GLU A 526 -24.78 -13.27 -5.85
CA GLU A 526 -25.52 -14.33 -5.17
C GLU A 526 -25.22 -14.35 -3.66
N MET A 527 -23.96 -14.17 -3.26
CA MET A 527 -23.58 -14.10 -1.85
C MET A 527 -24.27 -12.90 -1.15
N ALA A 528 -24.29 -11.74 -1.81
CA ALA A 528 -24.93 -10.54 -1.27
C ALA A 528 -26.43 -10.76 -1.02
N ARG A 529 -27.14 -11.48 -1.88
CA ARG A 529 -28.53 -11.84 -1.67
C ARG A 529 -28.75 -12.55 -0.34
N VAL A 530 -27.99 -13.62 -0.10
CA VAL A 530 -28.08 -14.42 1.13
C VAL A 530 -27.81 -13.56 2.38
N VAL A 531 -26.80 -12.70 2.32
CA VAL A 531 -26.43 -11.78 3.41
C VAL A 531 -27.56 -10.80 3.70
N LEU A 532 -28.10 -10.14 2.68
CA LEU A 532 -29.08 -9.05 2.82
C LEU A 532 -30.46 -9.57 3.22
N GLU A 533 -30.87 -10.75 2.73
CA GLU A 533 -32.08 -11.44 3.19
C GLU A 533 -32.00 -11.76 4.70
N ARG A 534 -30.84 -12.28 5.17
CA ARG A 534 -30.61 -12.57 6.60
C ARG A 534 -30.62 -11.28 7.45
N LEU A 535 -30.14 -10.18 6.92
CA LEU A 535 -30.16 -8.86 7.59
C LEU A 535 -31.54 -8.18 7.54
N GLY A 536 -32.51 -8.75 6.81
CA GLY A 536 -33.89 -8.26 6.73
C GLY A 536 -34.08 -7.01 5.87
N LEU A 537 -33.21 -6.80 4.85
CA LEU A 537 -33.40 -5.70 3.91
C LEU A 537 -34.61 -5.95 2.98
N PRO A 538 -35.27 -4.89 2.48
CA PRO A 538 -36.33 -5.01 1.50
C PRO A 538 -35.88 -5.64 0.19
N GLU A 539 -36.71 -6.43 -0.48
CA GLU A 539 -36.37 -7.09 -1.75
C GLU A 539 -35.99 -6.10 -2.87
N SER A 540 -36.57 -4.87 -2.82
CA SER A 540 -36.15 -3.80 -3.75
C SER A 540 -34.70 -3.41 -3.58
N ASP A 541 -34.27 -3.24 -2.32
CA ASP A 541 -32.88 -2.85 -2.00
C ASP A 541 -31.91 -3.99 -2.32
N ILE A 542 -32.30 -5.24 -2.01
CA ILE A 542 -31.50 -6.43 -2.34
C ILE A 542 -31.19 -6.49 -3.84
N ARG A 543 -32.19 -6.32 -4.70
CA ARG A 543 -32.01 -6.35 -6.16
C ARG A 543 -31.08 -5.25 -6.65
N GLU A 544 -31.19 -4.04 -6.12
CA GLU A 544 -30.31 -2.94 -6.52
C GLU A 544 -28.87 -3.17 -6.05
N VAL A 545 -28.65 -3.65 -4.83
CA VAL A 545 -27.29 -4.04 -4.37
C VAL A 545 -26.70 -5.11 -5.27
N GLN A 546 -27.50 -6.13 -5.62
CA GLN A 546 -27.07 -7.19 -6.54
C GLN A 546 -26.67 -6.64 -7.91
N GLN A 547 -27.40 -5.69 -8.46
CA GLN A 547 -27.08 -5.05 -9.73
C GLN A 547 -25.80 -4.22 -9.66
N LEU A 548 -25.63 -3.45 -8.58
CA LEU A 548 -24.44 -2.65 -8.36
C LEU A 548 -23.19 -3.53 -8.24
N ILE A 549 -23.26 -4.64 -7.48
CA ILE A 549 -22.17 -5.60 -7.35
C ILE A 549 -21.84 -6.23 -8.70
N TRP A 550 -22.83 -6.66 -9.46
CA TRP A 550 -22.61 -7.28 -10.76
C TRP A 550 -21.98 -6.33 -11.77
N LYS A 551 -22.30 -5.03 -11.69
CA LYS A 551 -21.86 -4.02 -12.68
C LYS A 551 -20.81 -3.04 -12.17
N HIS A 552 -20.23 -3.24 -10.97
CA HIS A 552 -19.34 -2.25 -10.34
C HIS A 552 -18.12 -1.88 -11.22
N LEU A 553 -17.58 -2.82 -12.01
CA LEU A 553 -16.48 -2.57 -12.92
C LEU A 553 -16.93 -1.92 -14.26
N ARG A 554 -18.23 -1.97 -14.58
CA ARG A 554 -18.71 -1.65 -15.91
C ARG A 554 -18.49 -0.17 -16.27
N MET A 555 -18.84 0.72 -15.37
CA MET A 555 -18.68 2.16 -15.57
C MET A 555 -17.21 2.54 -15.80
N TYR A 556 -16.33 2.00 -14.97
CA TYR A 556 -14.88 2.22 -15.12
C TYR A 556 -14.36 1.72 -16.47
N HIS A 557 -14.75 0.53 -16.89
CA HIS A 557 -14.34 -0.03 -18.18
C HIS A 557 -14.85 0.80 -19.37
N VAL A 558 -16.10 1.25 -19.34
CA VAL A 558 -16.65 2.08 -20.41
C VAL A 558 -15.93 3.43 -20.45
N ALA A 559 -15.77 4.12 -19.34
CA ALA A 559 -15.13 5.42 -19.26
C ALA A 559 -13.67 5.39 -19.75
N THR A 560 -12.91 4.36 -19.36
CA THR A 560 -11.47 4.31 -19.65
C THR A 560 -11.10 3.61 -20.96
N ARG A 561 -12.00 2.79 -21.52
CA ARG A 561 -11.70 1.95 -22.67
C ARG A 561 -12.59 2.21 -23.88
N ARG A 562 -13.71 2.92 -23.74
CA ARG A 562 -14.63 3.20 -24.83
C ARG A 562 -14.66 4.69 -25.17
N ASP A 563 -14.98 4.98 -26.41
CA ASP A 563 -15.23 6.36 -26.83
C ASP A 563 -16.61 6.78 -26.33
N ILE A 564 -16.63 7.63 -25.31
CA ILE A 564 -17.86 8.10 -24.65
C ILE A 564 -18.59 9.17 -25.49
N ASP A 565 -17.95 9.69 -26.54
CA ASP A 565 -18.55 10.63 -27.46
C ASP A 565 -19.29 9.90 -28.60
N ASP A 566 -19.07 8.58 -28.75
CA ASP A 566 -19.87 7.76 -29.69
C ASP A 566 -21.28 7.50 -29.08
N PRO A 567 -22.36 7.93 -29.74
CA PRO A 567 -23.74 7.73 -29.29
C PRO A 567 -24.07 6.27 -28.93
N ARG A 568 -23.53 5.31 -29.66
CA ARG A 568 -23.76 3.87 -29.42
C ARG A 568 -23.15 3.41 -28.09
N THR A 569 -22.03 3.97 -27.71
CA THR A 569 -21.41 3.67 -26.41
C THR A 569 -22.32 4.11 -25.26
N LEU A 570 -22.85 5.34 -25.36
CA LEU A 570 -23.78 5.85 -24.33
C LEU A 570 -25.12 5.09 -24.34
N GLU A 571 -25.69 4.79 -25.51
CA GLU A 571 -26.91 4.00 -25.61
C GLU A 571 -26.76 2.64 -24.95
N ALA A 572 -25.75 1.87 -25.34
CA ALA A 572 -25.47 0.57 -24.76
C ALA A 572 -25.22 0.63 -23.23
N PHE A 573 -24.52 1.67 -22.76
CA PHE A 573 -24.30 1.85 -21.33
C PHE A 573 -25.60 2.20 -20.58
N CYS A 574 -26.44 3.07 -21.13
CA CYS A 574 -27.74 3.44 -20.55
C CYS A 574 -28.73 2.27 -20.48
N GLU A 575 -28.67 1.32 -21.42
CA GLU A 575 -29.49 0.09 -21.36
C GLU A 575 -29.07 -0.84 -20.20
N GLU A 576 -27.83 -0.76 -19.79
CA GLU A 576 -27.29 -1.59 -18.70
C GLU A 576 -27.56 -1.03 -17.30
N VAL A 577 -27.83 0.25 -17.14
CA VAL A 577 -28.07 0.89 -15.85
C VAL A 577 -29.55 0.95 -15.50
N HIS A 578 -29.89 0.88 -14.21
CA HIS A 578 -31.29 0.92 -13.73
C HIS A 578 -31.78 2.37 -13.57
N GLY A 579 -31.90 3.09 -14.68
CA GLY A 579 -32.36 4.47 -14.69
C GLY A 579 -31.37 5.45 -14.01
N ARG A 580 -31.84 6.66 -13.72
CA ARG A 580 -30.99 7.74 -13.18
C ARG A 580 -30.48 7.48 -11.77
N GLU A 581 -31.26 6.82 -10.93
CA GLU A 581 -30.86 6.50 -9.55
C GLU A 581 -29.77 5.43 -9.55
N GLY A 582 -29.96 4.34 -10.32
CA GLY A 582 -28.93 3.30 -10.47
C GLY A 582 -27.64 3.83 -11.10
N LEU A 583 -27.72 4.78 -12.04
CA LEU A 583 -26.57 5.47 -12.61
C LEU A 583 -25.82 6.29 -11.55
N ARG A 584 -26.54 7.03 -10.70
CA ARG A 584 -25.95 7.81 -9.61
C ARG A 584 -25.22 6.90 -8.62
N GLU A 585 -25.86 5.83 -8.20
CA GLU A 585 -25.30 4.86 -7.26
C GLU A 585 -24.08 4.17 -7.84
N LEU A 586 -24.12 3.76 -9.11
CA LEU A 586 -22.99 3.13 -9.80
C LEU A 586 -21.78 4.10 -9.93
N TYR A 587 -22.03 5.38 -10.23
CA TYR A 587 -20.98 6.39 -10.30
C TYR A 587 -20.30 6.58 -8.94
N ILE A 588 -21.08 6.76 -7.87
CA ILE A 588 -20.53 6.95 -6.52
C ILE A 588 -19.75 5.70 -6.08
N LEU A 589 -20.31 4.50 -6.32
CA LEU A 589 -19.63 3.24 -6.02
C LEU A 589 -18.29 3.13 -6.76
N THR A 590 -18.26 3.46 -8.05
CA THR A 590 -17.04 3.42 -8.86
C THR A 590 -15.97 4.39 -8.35
N ILE A 591 -16.36 5.61 -7.93
CA ILE A 591 -15.43 6.56 -7.31
C ILE A 591 -14.87 6.01 -5.99
N CYS A 592 -15.71 5.42 -5.14
CA CYS A 592 -15.27 4.82 -3.87
C CYS A 592 -14.31 3.65 -4.10
N ASP A 593 -14.66 2.74 -4.99
CA ASP A 593 -13.87 1.56 -5.34
C ASP A 593 -12.49 1.97 -5.89
N VAL A 594 -12.44 2.73 -6.98
CA VAL A 594 -11.18 3.09 -7.64
C VAL A 594 -10.29 3.93 -6.72
N SER A 595 -10.84 4.88 -5.96
CA SER A 595 -10.05 5.74 -5.06
C SER A 595 -9.43 5.00 -3.88
N THR A 596 -9.94 3.82 -3.53
CA THR A 596 -9.46 3.00 -2.41
C THR A 596 -8.64 1.80 -2.83
N THR A 597 -8.50 1.54 -4.11
CA THR A 597 -7.63 0.48 -4.66
C THR A 597 -6.16 0.78 -4.39
N SER A 598 -5.72 2.00 -4.64
CA SER A 598 -4.41 2.54 -4.24
C SER A 598 -4.46 4.07 -4.15
N PRO A 599 -3.51 4.72 -3.44
CA PRO A 599 -3.46 6.18 -3.33
C PRO A 599 -3.36 6.93 -4.67
N THR A 600 -2.98 6.24 -5.73
CA THR A 600 -2.77 6.81 -7.07
C THR A 600 -3.68 6.20 -8.13
N ALA A 601 -4.66 5.38 -7.74
CA ALA A 601 -5.51 4.66 -8.70
C ALA A 601 -6.49 5.60 -9.41
N LEU A 602 -7.13 6.51 -8.68
CA LEU A 602 -8.04 7.51 -9.24
C LEU A 602 -7.25 8.79 -9.58
N THR A 603 -6.73 8.86 -10.80
CA THR A 603 -6.08 10.07 -11.32
C THR A 603 -7.12 11.13 -11.69
N SER A 604 -6.72 12.40 -11.80
CA SER A 604 -7.60 13.50 -12.23
C SER A 604 -8.24 13.22 -13.60
N TRP A 605 -7.51 12.59 -14.52
CA TRP A 605 -8.04 12.16 -15.79
C TRP A 605 -9.13 11.09 -15.63
N LYS A 606 -8.90 10.04 -14.84
CA LYS A 606 -9.90 8.99 -14.61
C LYS A 606 -11.16 9.54 -13.96
N ALA A 607 -11.00 10.41 -12.96
CA ALA A 607 -12.15 11.07 -12.32
C ALA A 607 -12.98 11.87 -13.34
N ARG A 608 -12.32 12.59 -14.27
CA ARG A 608 -12.96 13.36 -15.30
C ARG A 608 -13.74 12.49 -16.28
N VAL A 609 -13.14 11.46 -16.87
CA VAL A 609 -13.85 10.60 -17.84
C VAL A 609 -15.02 9.84 -17.21
N LEU A 610 -14.94 9.51 -15.92
CA LEU A 610 -16.06 8.95 -15.17
C LEU A 610 -17.20 9.97 -14.99
N GLU A 611 -16.85 11.23 -14.68
CA GLU A 611 -17.81 12.32 -14.59
C GLU A 611 -18.49 12.61 -15.93
N GLU A 612 -17.73 12.63 -17.03
CA GLU A 612 -18.23 12.84 -18.38
C GLU A 612 -19.21 11.74 -18.81
N LEU A 613 -18.86 10.48 -18.56
CA LEU A 613 -19.76 9.34 -18.79
C LEU A 613 -21.05 9.46 -17.97
N TYR A 614 -20.94 9.84 -16.68
CA TYR A 614 -22.11 10.06 -15.83
C TYR A 614 -23.02 11.15 -16.38
N VAL A 615 -22.47 12.32 -16.70
CA VAL A 615 -23.23 13.47 -17.21
C VAL A 615 -23.89 13.17 -18.56
N GLY A 616 -23.18 12.48 -19.46
CA GLY A 616 -23.71 12.05 -20.74
C GLY A 616 -24.89 11.08 -20.60
N ALA A 617 -24.71 10.06 -19.76
CA ALA A 617 -25.75 9.05 -19.47
C ALA A 617 -26.96 9.63 -18.70
N ASP A 618 -26.75 10.51 -17.70
CA ASP A 618 -27.84 11.17 -16.95
C ASP A 618 -28.70 12.02 -17.87
N ARG A 619 -28.07 12.74 -18.80
CA ARG A 619 -28.76 13.53 -19.81
C ARG A 619 -29.59 12.64 -20.75
N GLN A 620 -29.01 11.55 -21.27
CA GLN A 620 -29.71 10.61 -22.12
C GLN A 620 -30.91 9.95 -21.42
N LEU A 621 -30.75 9.51 -20.19
CA LEU A 621 -31.82 8.93 -19.37
C LEU A 621 -32.92 9.95 -19.00
N SER A 622 -32.59 11.25 -18.95
CA SER A 622 -33.56 12.31 -18.63
C SER A 622 -34.37 12.78 -19.83
N THR A 623 -33.74 12.88 -21.02
CA THR A 623 -34.34 13.46 -22.21
C THR A 623 -34.83 12.43 -23.20
N GLY A 624 -34.38 11.17 -23.12
CA GLY A 624 -34.63 10.13 -24.10
C GLY A 624 -33.98 10.39 -25.46
N LYS A 625 -33.12 11.40 -25.55
CA LYS A 625 -32.38 11.77 -26.78
C LYS A 625 -30.90 11.86 -26.49
N VAL A 626 -30.10 11.28 -27.34
CA VAL A 626 -28.68 11.60 -27.41
C VAL A 626 -28.55 12.99 -28.02
N GLU A 627 -28.43 14.04 -27.23
CA GLU A 627 -28.10 15.36 -27.77
C GLU A 627 -26.71 15.30 -28.34
N ARG A 628 -26.58 15.55 -29.63
CA ARG A 628 -25.30 15.91 -30.22
C ARG A 628 -24.81 17.18 -29.54
N GLY A 629 -23.62 17.11 -28.94
CA GLY A 629 -23.01 18.06 -27.99
C GLY A 629 -22.87 19.54 -28.40
N GLY A 630 -23.62 20.07 -29.31
CA GLY A 630 -23.45 21.41 -29.88
C GLY A 630 -23.56 22.56 -28.88
N GLU A 631 -24.53 22.55 -27.94
CA GLU A 631 -24.70 23.63 -26.96
C GLU A 631 -23.60 23.67 -25.89
N ARG A 632 -23.19 22.50 -25.41
CA ARG A 632 -22.09 22.41 -24.42
C ARG A 632 -20.74 22.77 -25.03
N THR A 633 -20.52 22.41 -26.27
CA THR A 633 -19.33 22.76 -27.03
C THR A 633 -19.19 24.28 -27.13
N GLU A 634 -20.27 24.99 -27.48
CA GLU A 634 -20.25 26.46 -27.52
C GLU A 634 -20.05 27.09 -26.17
N GLN A 635 -20.66 26.57 -25.13
CA GLN A 635 -20.42 27.04 -23.75
C GLN A 635 -18.94 26.92 -23.36
N ILE A 636 -18.31 25.76 -23.61
CA ILE A 636 -16.89 25.56 -23.34
C ILE A 636 -16.04 26.53 -24.17
N ARG A 637 -16.38 26.71 -25.48
CA ARG A 637 -15.68 27.68 -26.32
C ARG A 637 -15.78 29.10 -25.79
N ASP A 638 -16.92 29.51 -25.25
CA ASP A 638 -17.11 30.82 -24.65
C ASP A 638 -16.34 31.00 -23.34
N GLU A 639 -16.31 29.98 -22.50
CA GLU A 639 -15.49 29.94 -21.27
C GLU A 639 -13.99 30.07 -21.62
N VAL A 640 -13.51 29.33 -22.62
CA VAL A 640 -12.12 29.38 -23.09
C VAL A 640 -11.78 30.77 -23.65
N ARG A 641 -12.68 31.38 -24.45
CA ARG A 641 -12.51 32.73 -24.96
C ARG A 641 -12.41 33.75 -23.86
N ALA A 642 -13.22 33.63 -22.80
CA ALA A 642 -13.19 34.53 -21.65
C ALA A 642 -11.86 34.49 -20.88
N LEU A 643 -11.16 33.34 -20.90
CA LEU A 643 -9.84 33.19 -20.27
C LEU A 643 -8.67 33.76 -21.10
N CYS A 644 -8.92 34.20 -22.35
CA CYS A 644 -7.89 34.67 -23.26
C CYS A 644 -8.07 36.15 -23.60
N PRO A 645 -7.59 37.11 -22.80
CA PRO A 645 -7.87 38.53 -22.94
C PRO A 645 -7.07 39.24 -24.06
N GLN A 646 -6.03 38.60 -24.62
CA GLN A 646 -5.15 39.22 -25.59
C GLN A 646 -5.67 39.06 -27.03
N ARG A 647 -5.93 40.20 -27.73
CA ARG A 647 -6.56 40.19 -29.05
C ARG A 647 -5.78 39.39 -30.12
N GLY A 648 -4.46 39.37 -30.07
CA GLY A 648 -3.61 38.59 -31.00
C GLY A 648 -3.54 37.08 -30.72
N GLU A 649 -3.90 36.65 -29.50
CA GLU A 649 -4.05 35.22 -29.15
C GLU A 649 -5.45 34.71 -29.48
N LEU A 650 -6.44 35.58 -29.38
CA LEU A 650 -7.86 35.25 -29.57
C LEU A 650 -8.17 34.79 -31.00
N GLU A 651 -7.54 35.37 -32.03
CA GLU A 651 -7.72 34.98 -33.44
C GLU A 651 -7.22 33.56 -33.68
N PHE A 652 -6.01 33.23 -33.20
CA PHE A 652 -5.46 31.88 -33.28
C PHE A 652 -6.32 30.89 -32.50
N LEU A 653 -6.73 31.27 -31.27
CA LEU A 653 -7.56 30.43 -30.40
C LEU A 653 -8.90 30.10 -31.07
N ASN A 654 -9.57 31.07 -31.69
CA ASN A 654 -10.84 30.82 -32.36
C ASN A 654 -10.69 29.84 -33.52
N HIS A 655 -9.64 29.97 -34.32
CA HIS A 655 -9.35 29.04 -35.39
C HIS A 655 -9.07 27.61 -34.86
N PHE A 656 -8.23 27.53 -33.81
CA PHE A 656 -7.89 26.28 -33.12
C PHE A 656 -9.14 25.59 -32.58
N LEU A 657 -10.01 26.33 -31.84
CA LEU A 657 -11.27 25.82 -31.32
C LEU A 657 -12.26 25.37 -32.41
N ALA A 658 -12.26 26.04 -33.56
CA ALA A 658 -13.15 25.69 -34.68
C ALA A 658 -12.72 24.41 -35.40
N THR A 659 -11.44 24.09 -35.40
CA THR A 659 -10.86 22.96 -36.16
C THR A 659 -10.51 21.76 -35.26
N MET A 660 -10.47 21.93 -33.94
CA MET A 660 -10.34 20.82 -33.00
C MET A 660 -11.63 19.99 -32.97
N PRO A 661 -11.52 18.66 -32.82
CA PRO A 661 -12.68 17.78 -32.67
C PRO A 661 -13.40 18.08 -31.34
N ASP A 662 -14.73 17.94 -31.32
CA ASP A 662 -15.54 18.24 -30.13
C ASP A 662 -15.08 17.44 -28.90
N ARG A 663 -14.64 16.17 -29.06
CA ARG A 663 -14.05 15.35 -28.00
C ARG A 663 -12.87 16.02 -27.28
N TYR A 664 -12.07 16.84 -27.98
CA TYR A 664 -10.97 17.59 -27.36
C TYR A 664 -11.48 18.63 -26.37
N LEU A 665 -12.57 19.31 -26.70
CA LEU A 665 -13.17 20.34 -25.85
C LEU A 665 -13.76 19.72 -24.57
N TYR A 666 -14.35 18.54 -24.68
CA TYR A 666 -14.90 17.84 -23.50
C TYR A 666 -13.84 17.27 -22.58
N SER A 667 -12.76 16.75 -23.17
CA SER A 667 -11.70 16.04 -22.44
C SER A 667 -10.67 16.96 -21.79
N ASN A 668 -10.78 18.28 -21.92
CA ASN A 668 -9.79 19.24 -21.40
C ASN A 668 -10.46 20.41 -20.71
N ASP A 669 -9.90 20.85 -19.59
CA ASP A 669 -10.39 22.02 -18.87
C ASP A 669 -10.16 23.31 -19.69
N PRO A 670 -11.02 24.33 -19.59
CA PRO A 670 -10.85 25.59 -20.32
C PRO A 670 -9.47 26.24 -20.15
N GLN A 671 -8.86 26.13 -18.97
CA GLN A 671 -7.50 26.62 -18.71
C GLN A 671 -6.43 25.80 -19.46
N ASP A 672 -6.62 24.49 -19.55
CA ASP A 672 -5.72 23.59 -20.30
C ASP A 672 -5.83 23.86 -21.80
N ILE A 673 -7.04 24.05 -22.30
CA ILE A 673 -7.26 24.41 -23.72
C ILE A 673 -6.52 25.69 -24.08
N VAL A 674 -6.54 26.70 -23.23
CA VAL A 674 -5.75 27.95 -23.45
C VAL A 674 -4.24 27.64 -23.46
N ARG A 675 -3.75 26.79 -22.56
CA ARG A 675 -2.33 26.37 -22.56
C ARG A 675 -1.95 25.61 -23.85
N HIS A 676 -2.79 24.67 -24.26
CA HIS A 676 -2.59 23.90 -25.49
C HIS A 676 -2.59 24.78 -26.73
N SER A 677 -3.51 25.73 -26.82
CA SER A 677 -3.56 26.72 -27.91
C SER A 677 -2.30 27.59 -27.94
N ARG A 678 -1.80 28.03 -26.79
CA ARG A 678 -0.53 28.80 -26.72
C ARG A 678 0.65 27.97 -27.19
N PHE A 679 0.71 26.69 -26.79
CA PHE A 679 1.75 25.80 -27.27
C PHE A 679 1.65 25.55 -28.76
N ALA A 680 0.44 25.33 -29.31
CA ALA A 680 0.22 25.17 -30.72
C ALA A 680 0.69 26.38 -31.53
N ARG A 681 0.43 27.58 -31.03
CA ARG A 681 0.90 28.85 -31.63
C ARG A 681 2.43 28.98 -31.53
N GLN A 682 3.03 28.62 -30.41
CA GLN A 682 4.48 28.66 -30.22
C GLN A 682 5.20 27.66 -31.12
N ALA A 683 4.68 26.44 -31.26
CA ALA A 683 5.22 25.42 -32.15
C ALA A 683 5.24 25.87 -33.61
N GLN A 684 4.22 26.62 -34.00
CA GLN A 684 4.14 27.22 -35.33
C GLN A 684 5.19 28.31 -35.58
N MET A 685 5.53 29.10 -34.54
CA MET A 685 6.43 30.24 -34.64
C MET A 685 7.90 29.91 -34.36
N GLN A 686 8.17 28.97 -33.47
CA GLN A 686 9.51 28.74 -32.87
C GLN A 686 10.05 27.30 -33.09
N HIS A 687 9.31 26.44 -33.79
CA HIS A 687 9.69 25.04 -34.06
C HIS A 687 9.98 24.23 -32.75
N VAL A 688 9.29 24.58 -31.67
CA VAL A 688 9.29 23.78 -30.43
C VAL A 688 8.21 22.75 -30.52
N ASN A 689 8.58 21.47 -30.60
CA ASN A 689 7.64 20.39 -30.83
C ASN A 689 7.26 19.62 -29.57
N VAL A 690 7.97 19.82 -28.45
CA VAL A 690 7.71 19.16 -27.16
C VAL A 690 7.72 20.18 -26.02
N THR A 691 6.73 20.12 -25.14
CA THR A 691 6.69 20.97 -23.94
C THR A 691 6.05 20.27 -22.75
N VAL A 692 6.30 20.80 -21.54
CA VAL A 692 5.57 20.43 -20.31
C VAL A 692 4.31 21.27 -20.22
N MET A 693 3.15 20.61 -20.15
CA MET A 693 1.87 21.27 -19.99
C MET A 693 1.52 21.50 -18.52
N THR A 694 1.60 20.44 -17.73
CA THR A 694 1.22 20.49 -16.31
C THR A 694 2.13 19.60 -15.51
N THR A 695 2.39 20.00 -14.25
CA THR A 695 3.17 19.21 -13.30
C THR A 695 2.32 18.95 -12.07
N ALA A 696 1.96 17.71 -11.83
CA ALA A 696 1.26 17.24 -10.63
C ALA A 696 2.03 16.04 -10.07
N ALA A 697 2.99 16.29 -9.15
CA ALA A 697 3.87 15.24 -8.65
C ALA A 697 3.08 14.01 -8.14
N PRO A 698 3.45 12.77 -8.53
CA PRO A 698 4.66 12.39 -9.28
C PRO A 698 4.49 12.35 -10.82
N TYR A 699 3.47 12.98 -11.37
CA TYR A 699 3.12 12.94 -12.79
C TYR A 699 3.40 14.27 -13.49
N VAL A 700 3.71 14.18 -14.78
CA VAL A 700 3.93 15.33 -15.67
C VAL A 700 3.17 15.10 -16.96
N GLU A 701 2.49 16.11 -17.43
CA GLU A 701 1.86 16.12 -18.74
C GLU A 701 2.81 16.73 -19.77
N LEU A 702 3.10 15.96 -20.81
CA LEU A 702 3.92 16.37 -21.96
C LEU A 702 3.03 16.57 -23.19
N GLY A 703 3.19 17.70 -23.86
CA GLY A 703 2.53 17.95 -25.13
C GLY A 703 3.51 17.79 -26.31
N PHE A 704 3.09 17.12 -27.36
CA PHE A 704 3.80 16.94 -28.63
C PHE A 704 2.99 17.57 -29.76
N ILE A 705 3.65 18.31 -30.64
CA ILE A 705 3.02 18.89 -31.84
C ILE A 705 3.89 18.62 -33.04
N ALA A 706 3.26 18.09 -34.13
CA ALA A 706 3.89 17.86 -35.42
C ALA A 706 2.85 17.87 -36.57
N ASP A 707 3.31 17.75 -37.79
CA ASP A 707 2.40 17.45 -38.93
C ASP A 707 1.82 16.05 -38.69
N ASP A 708 0.49 15.93 -38.83
CA ASP A 708 -0.20 14.64 -38.67
C ASP A 708 0.17 13.73 -39.84
N ARG A 709 0.82 12.61 -39.53
CA ARG A 709 1.31 11.64 -40.50
C ARG A 709 1.33 10.23 -39.96
N ALA A 710 1.27 9.25 -40.82
CA ALA A 710 1.38 7.85 -40.43
C ALA A 710 2.67 7.58 -39.64
N GLY A 711 2.54 6.90 -38.52
CA GLY A 711 3.65 6.55 -37.62
C GLY A 711 4.07 7.63 -36.61
N LEU A 712 3.37 8.77 -36.53
CA LEU A 712 3.67 9.83 -35.58
C LEU A 712 3.62 9.31 -34.13
N LEU A 713 2.59 8.54 -33.78
CA LEU A 713 2.46 7.94 -32.46
C LEU A 713 3.66 7.02 -32.13
N ALA A 714 4.15 6.25 -33.11
CA ALA A 714 5.34 5.43 -32.93
C ALA A 714 6.61 6.27 -32.69
N MET A 715 6.75 7.41 -33.37
CA MET A 715 7.89 8.34 -33.13
C MET A 715 7.85 8.95 -31.74
N ILE A 716 6.69 9.43 -31.27
CA ILE A 716 6.52 10.01 -29.94
C ILE A 716 6.80 8.95 -28.87
N THR A 717 6.20 7.77 -29.01
CA THR A 717 6.38 6.69 -28.04
C THR A 717 7.79 6.13 -28.02
N ALA A 718 8.52 6.14 -29.16
CA ALA A 718 9.95 5.83 -29.21
C ALA A 718 10.78 6.86 -28.44
N THR A 719 10.46 8.15 -28.58
CA THR A 719 11.14 9.24 -27.87
C THR A 719 10.96 9.11 -26.36
N LEU A 720 9.73 8.85 -25.92
CA LEU A 720 9.41 8.63 -24.50
C LEU A 720 10.11 7.37 -23.94
N ALA A 721 10.10 6.27 -24.70
CA ALA A 721 10.76 5.02 -24.32
C ALA A 721 12.29 5.19 -24.19
N ALA A 722 12.94 5.89 -25.12
CA ALA A 722 14.37 6.17 -25.09
C ALA A 722 14.78 7.09 -23.93
N ALA A 723 13.88 7.98 -23.52
CA ALA A 723 14.03 8.84 -22.35
C ALA A 723 13.60 8.14 -21.03
N ARG A 724 13.10 6.90 -21.09
CA ARG A 724 12.66 6.07 -19.94
C ARG A 724 11.49 6.65 -19.18
N PHE A 725 10.63 7.39 -19.84
CA PHE A 725 9.38 7.80 -19.22
C PHE A 725 8.36 6.65 -19.25
N LYS A 726 7.68 6.46 -18.11
CA LYS A 726 6.56 5.55 -18.03
C LYS A 726 5.29 6.32 -18.43
N VAL A 727 4.68 5.94 -19.55
CA VAL A 727 3.40 6.51 -19.99
C VAL A 727 2.28 5.90 -19.15
N ILE A 728 1.42 6.76 -18.59
CA ILE A 728 0.26 6.38 -17.78
C ILE A 728 -1.02 6.56 -18.59
N SER A 729 -1.09 7.63 -19.39
CA SER A 729 -2.22 7.93 -20.26
C SER A 729 -1.77 8.73 -21.47
N ALA A 730 -2.47 8.62 -22.57
CA ALA A 730 -2.25 9.44 -23.75
C ALA A 730 -3.58 9.82 -24.42
N GLN A 731 -3.61 11.04 -24.96
CA GLN A 731 -4.69 11.57 -25.77
C GLN A 731 -4.11 12.06 -27.09
N VAL A 732 -4.72 11.68 -28.20
CA VAL A 732 -4.25 11.98 -29.55
C VAL A 732 -5.33 12.78 -30.27
N TYR A 733 -4.96 13.96 -30.79
CA TYR A 733 -5.87 14.87 -31.46
C TYR A 733 -5.25 15.44 -32.73
N SER A 734 -6.09 15.74 -33.71
CA SER A 734 -5.67 16.41 -34.92
C SER A 734 -6.52 17.65 -35.15
N TRP A 735 -5.90 18.73 -35.66
CA TRP A 735 -6.60 19.96 -36.06
C TRP A 735 -6.03 20.48 -37.39
N VAL A 736 -6.76 21.36 -38.04
CA VAL A 736 -6.30 22.01 -39.29
C VAL A 736 -5.75 23.38 -38.93
N ASP A 737 -4.48 23.65 -39.30
CA ASP A 737 -3.87 24.96 -39.07
C ASP A 737 -4.39 26.04 -40.07
N SER A 738 -4.01 27.31 -39.83
CA SER A 738 -4.40 28.43 -40.69
C SER A 738 -3.86 28.37 -42.12
N PHE A 739 -2.96 27.42 -42.40
CA PHE A 739 -2.42 27.16 -43.74
C PHE A 739 -3.08 25.95 -44.43
N GLY A 740 -4.10 25.34 -43.79
CA GLY A 740 -4.81 24.17 -44.30
C GLY A 740 -4.06 22.85 -44.10
N ARG A 741 -3.03 22.79 -43.25
CA ARG A 741 -2.30 21.54 -42.97
C ARG A 741 -2.87 20.85 -41.74
N THR A 742 -2.99 19.55 -41.79
CA THR A 742 -3.39 18.75 -40.64
C THR A 742 -2.22 18.63 -39.68
N ARG A 743 -2.42 19.08 -38.46
CA ARG A 743 -1.46 19.03 -37.34
C ARG A 743 -1.97 18.09 -36.27
N ALA A 744 -1.05 17.42 -35.58
CA ALA A 744 -1.36 16.61 -34.41
C ALA A 744 -0.96 17.33 -33.13
N LEU A 745 -1.83 17.24 -32.11
CA LEU A 745 -1.54 17.58 -30.70
C LEU A 745 -1.73 16.31 -29.87
N ASP A 746 -0.65 15.77 -29.40
CA ASP A 746 -0.66 14.55 -28.58
C ASP A 746 -0.22 14.86 -27.16
N LEU A 747 -1.05 14.50 -26.20
CA LEU A 747 -0.86 14.77 -24.77
C LEU A 747 -0.55 13.46 -24.04
N PHE A 748 0.57 13.43 -23.32
CA PHE A 748 1.02 12.24 -22.59
C PHE A 748 1.19 12.52 -21.12
N TRP A 749 0.48 11.80 -20.28
CA TRP A 749 0.73 11.75 -18.86
C TRP A 749 1.80 10.71 -18.56
N VAL A 750 2.95 11.19 -18.08
CA VAL A 750 4.11 10.36 -17.80
C VAL A 750 4.50 10.45 -16.33
N ARG A 751 4.99 9.35 -15.78
CA ARG A 751 5.58 9.35 -14.45
C ARG A 751 7.03 9.80 -14.55
N ALA A 752 7.36 10.89 -13.87
CA ALA A 752 8.73 11.35 -13.67
C ALA A 752 9.47 10.45 -12.65
N GLY A 753 10.79 10.33 -12.75
CA GLY A 753 11.63 9.77 -11.66
C GLY A 753 11.47 10.60 -10.36
N GLU A 754 12.21 10.25 -9.31
CA GLU A 754 12.02 10.79 -7.95
C GLU A 754 12.12 12.31 -7.77
N THR A 755 12.55 13.07 -8.80
CA THR A 755 12.61 14.53 -8.76
C THR A 755 12.09 15.17 -10.05
N THR A 756 11.22 16.19 -9.92
CA THR A 756 10.70 17.03 -11.01
C THR A 756 11.82 17.72 -11.81
N ASP A 757 12.96 18.00 -11.21
CA ASP A 757 14.15 18.57 -11.90
C ASP A 757 14.69 17.66 -13.00
N SER A 758 14.46 16.34 -12.92
CA SER A 758 14.86 15.40 -13.95
C SER A 758 14.08 15.54 -15.26
N VAL A 759 12.83 16.01 -15.21
CA VAL A 759 11.96 16.18 -16.39
C VAL A 759 12.37 17.41 -17.18
N THR A 760 12.59 18.54 -16.52
CA THR A 760 13.02 19.79 -17.15
C THR A 760 14.39 19.61 -17.84
N GLY A 761 15.32 18.88 -17.21
CA GLY A 761 16.61 18.52 -17.82
C GLY A 761 16.49 17.57 -19.01
N SER A 762 15.41 16.77 -19.08
CA SER A 762 15.16 15.82 -20.17
C SER A 762 14.43 16.44 -21.38
N LEU A 763 13.74 17.58 -21.21
CA LEU A 763 12.94 18.20 -22.28
C LEU A 763 13.74 18.52 -23.52
N ALA A 764 14.90 19.15 -23.36
CA ALA A 764 15.77 19.50 -24.51
C ALA A 764 16.27 18.25 -25.27
N ARG A 765 16.39 17.12 -24.57
CA ARG A 765 16.72 15.83 -25.18
C ARG A 765 15.52 15.26 -25.92
N LEU A 766 14.33 15.27 -25.29
CA LEU A 766 13.10 14.83 -25.90
C LEU A 766 12.81 15.59 -27.20
N ASP A 767 12.85 16.90 -27.15
CA ASP A 767 12.60 17.75 -28.33
C ASP A 767 13.63 17.48 -29.46
N ARG A 768 14.91 17.39 -29.11
CA ARG A 768 15.97 17.05 -30.09
C ARG A 768 15.78 15.66 -30.70
N ASP A 769 15.53 14.63 -29.87
CA ASP A 769 15.39 13.26 -30.36
C ASP A 769 14.11 13.13 -31.20
N PHE A 770 13.03 13.81 -30.82
CA PHE A 770 11.78 13.87 -31.59
C PHE A 770 12.00 14.58 -32.93
N ASN A 771 12.71 15.72 -32.96
CA ASN A 771 13.01 16.43 -34.21
C ASN A 771 13.87 15.58 -35.17
N ARG A 772 14.81 14.77 -34.67
CA ARG A 772 15.61 13.83 -35.48
C ARG A 772 14.75 12.72 -36.11
N LEU A 773 13.71 12.27 -35.41
CA LEU A 773 12.73 11.33 -35.97
C LEU A 773 11.86 12.01 -36.99
N LEU A 774 11.41 13.24 -36.73
CA LEU A 774 10.61 14.01 -37.69
C LEU A 774 11.35 14.31 -39.01
N SER A 775 12.65 14.59 -38.96
CA SER A 775 13.53 14.81 -40.09
C SER A 775 14.02 13.52 -40.76
N MET A 776 13.62 12.34 -40.24
CA MET A 776 14.07 11.03 -40.73
C MET A 776 15.60 10.79 -40.65
N GLU A 777 16.33 11.55 -39.80
CA GLU A 777 17.76 11.34 -39.52
C GLU A 777 18.00 10.09 -38.68
N LEU A 778 16.96 9.61 -38.01
CA LEU A 778 17.00 8.46 -37.13
C LEU A 778 15.69 7.67 -37.24
N SER A 779 15.75 6.35 -37.22
CA SER A 779 14.53 5.54 -37.16
C SER A 779 14.06 5.38 -35.70
N PRO A 780 12.72 5.24 -35.47
CA PRO A 780 12.20 4.99 -34.13
C PRO A 780 12.81 3.75 -33.45
N SER A 781 13.03 2.68 -34.18
CA SER A 781 13.66 1.44 -33.68
C SER A 781 15.12 1.62 -33.26
N GLU A 782 15.91 2.39 -34.01
CA GLU A 782 17.29 2.71 -33.65
C GLU A 782 17.36 3.55 -32.37
N LEU A 783 16.43 4.52 -32.21
CA LEU A 783 16.37 5.36 -31.02
C LEU A 783 16.07 4.52 -29.76
N VAL A 784 15.09 3.64 -29.83
CA VAL A 784 14.71 2.77 -28.70
C VAL A 784 15.84 1.80 -28.36
N THR A 785 16.46 1.15 -29.37
CA THR A 785 17.52 0.19 -29.16
C THR A 785 18.78 0.85 -28.57
N GLY A 786 19.11 2.06 -29.00
CA GLY A 786 20.25 2.84 -28.49
C GLY A 786 20.02 3.41 -27.07
N GLY A 787 18.77 3.66 -26.68
CA GLY A 787 18.38 4.20 -25.38
C GLY A 787 18.23 3.16 -24.27
N VAL A 788 17.96 1.90 -24.62
CA VAL A 788 17.74 0.80 -23.68
C VAL A 788 19.11 0.21 -23.26
N ARG A 789 19.87 0.89 -22.40
CA ARG A 789 20.90 0.25 -21.61
C ARG A 789 20.24 -0.50 -20.45
N ARG A 790 20.39 -1.83 -20.43
CA ARG A 790 19.85 -2.70 -19.38
C ARG A 790 20.34 -2.24 -18.01
N SER A 791 19.41 -1.83 -17.17
CA SER A 791 19.67 -1.67 -15.74
C SER A 791 19.42 -3.02 -15.08
N ARG A 792 20.43 -3.63 -14.46
CA ARG A 792 20.27 -4.85 -13.64
C ARG A 792 19.29 -4.69 -12.45
N LEU A 793 18.76 -3.48 -12.24
CA LEU A 793 17.78 -3.16 -11.19
C LEU A 793 16.33 -3.21 -11.69
N SER A 794 16.08 -3.37 -12.99
CA SER A 794 14.72 -3.41 -13.56
C SER A 794 14.09 -4.81 -13.62
N ASP A 795 14.87 -5.88 -13.38
CA ASP A 795 14.39 -7.26 -13.41
C ASP A 795 13.77 -7.66 -12.07
N ARG A 796 12.71 -6.96 -11.67
CA ARG A 796 11.85 -7.46 -10.59
C ARG A 796 10.88 -8.47 -11.18
N PRO A 797 10.87 -9.73 -10.73
CA PRO A 797 9.87 -10.68 -11.14
C PRO A 797 8.48 -10.12 -10.73
N THR A 798 7.66 -9.93 -11.73
CA THR A 798 6.27 -9.46 -11.56
C THR A 798 5.32 -10.60 -11.87
N PRO A 799 4.10 -10.63 -11.33
CA PRO A 799 3.11 -11.65 -11.64
C PRO A 799 2.91 -11.84 -13.14
N LYS A 800 2.63 -13.07 -13.57
CA LYS A 800 2.32 -13.36 -14.98
C LYS A 800 0.97 -12.75 -15.31
N VAL A 801 0.95 -11.78 -16.22
CA VAL A 801 -0.25 -11.21 -16.80
C VAL A 801 -0.51 -11.92 -18.13
N PRO A 802 -1.68 -12.55 -18.34
CA PRO A 802 -2.01 -13.14 -19.63
C PRO A 802 -2.13 -12.03 -20.70
N THR A 803 -1.54 -12.28 -21.86
CA THR A 803 -1.67 -11.37 -22.99
C THR A 803 -2.93 -11.71 -23.77
N GLU A 804 -3.85 -10.74 -23.87
CA GLU A 804 -5.10 -10.87 -24.62
C GLU A 804 -5.19 -9.73 -25.65
N VAL A 805 -5.60 -10.04 -26.89
CA VAL A 805 -5.88 -9.07 -27.94
C VAL A 805 -7.30 -9.29 -28.44
N ASN A 806 -8.12 -8.25 -28.34
CA ASN A 806 -9.50 -8.28 -28.81
C ASN A 806 -9.72 -7.23 -29.89
N ILE A 807 -10.49 -7.57 -30.94
CA ILE A 807 -10.89 -6.62 -31.99
C ILE A 807 -12.41 -6.60 -32.01
N ASP A 808 -13.01 -5.43 -31.77
CA ASP A 808 -14.46 -5.25 -31.74
C ASP A 808 -14.89 -4.14 -32.69
N ASN A 809 -15.76 -4.50 -33.63
CA ASN A 809 -16.37 -3.61 -34.61
C ASN A 809 -17.72 -3.03 -34.18
N ARG A 810 -18.26 -3.46 -33.08
CA ARG A 810 -19.57 -3.04 -32.56
C ARG A 810 -19.47 -1.80 -31.65
N CYS A 811 -18.30 -1.59 -31.06
CA CYS A 811 -18.06 -0.54 -30.07
C CYS A 811 -17.89 0.87 -30.61
N ALA A 812 -17.81 1.06 -31.95
CA ALA A 812 -17.65 2.35 -32.56
C ALA A 812 -18.35 2.38 -33.92
N THR A 813 -18.78 3.58 -34.36
CA THR A 813 -19.52 3.76 -35.64
C THR A 813 -18.60 3.60 -36.83
N ASP A 814 -17.45 4.27 -36.86
CA ASP A 814 -16.57 4.39 -38.02
C ASP A 814 -15.20 3.71 -37.88
N HIS A 815 -14.88 3.16 -36.72
CA HIS A 815 -13.58 2.58 -36.42
C HIS A 815 -13.69 1.12 -35.98
N SER A 816 -12.63 0.35 -36.20
CA SER A 816 -12.38 -0.91 -35.49
C SER A 816 -11.64 -0.63 -34.19
N VAL A 817 -12.05 -1.27 -33.10
CA VAL A 817 -11.45 -1.08 -31.79
C VAL A 817 -10.55 -2.27 -31.47
N ILE A 818 -9.24 -2.01 -31.31
CA ILE A 818 -8.25 -3.02 -30.91
C ILE A 818 -7.91 -2.79 -29.44
N GLU A 819 -8.24 -3.75 -28.59
CA GLU A 819 -7.92 -3.74 -27.17
C GLU A 819 -6.80 -4.74 -26.89
N VAL A 820 -5.70 -4.28 -26.30
CA VAL A 820 -4.54 -5.09 -25.93
C VAL A 820 -4.35 -5.06 -24.43
N THR A 821 -4.52 -6.21 -23.79
CA THR A 821 -4.22 -6.39 -22.37
C THR A 821 -2.97 -7.22 -22.23
N THR A 822 -1.96 -6.73 -21.56
CA THR A 822 -0.68 -7.44 -21.37
C THR A 822 0.10 -6.86 -20.20
N LYS A 823 1.26 -7.48 -19.89
CA LYS A 823 2.18 -6.96 -18.87
C LYS A 823 2.84 -5.67 -19.34
N ASP A 824 2.90 -4.65 -18.46
CA ASP A 824 3.64 -3.40 -18.71
C ASP A 824 5.14 -3.68 -18.88
N GLN A 825 5.69 -3.23 -19.99
CA GLN A 825 7.10 -3.38 -20.34
C GLN A 825 7.62 -2.09 -20.96
N GLN A 826 8.89 -1.78 -20.70
CA GLN A 826 9.52 -0.60 -21.29
C GLN A 826 9.49 -0.65 -22.81
N GLY A 827 8.89 0.37 -23.44
CA GLY A 827 8.76 0.48 -24.88
C GLY A 827 7.58 -0.29 -25.49
N LEU A 828 6.73 -0.95 -24.67
CA LEU A 828 5.57 -1.70 -25.16
C LEU A 828 4.68 -0.84 -26.08
N LEU A 829 4.32 0.36 -25.65
CA LEU A 829 3.48 1.27 -26.41
C LEU A 829 4.09 1.63 -27.78
N PHE A 830 5.41 1.81 -27.84
CA PHE A 830 6.12 1.99 -29.10
C PHE A 830 5.96 0.78 -30.02
N TRP A 831 6.19 -0.43 -29.48
CA TRP A 831 6.08 -1.64 -30.29
C TRP A 831 4.66 -1.89 -30.79
N LEU A 832 3.64 -1.57 -29.98
CA LEU A 832 2.24 -1.64 -30.41
C LEU A 832 1.95 -0.64 -31.52
N ALA A 833 2.27 0.65 -31.33
CA ALA A 833 2.06 1.69 -32.32
C ALA A 833 2.81 1.39 -33.64
N ASN A 834 4.06 0.94 -33.54
CA ASN A 834 4.87 0.55 -34.68
C ASN A 834 4.31 -0.70 -35.41
N THR A 835 3.74 -1.65 -34.67
CA THR A 835 3.09 -2.84 -35.26
C THR A 835 1.85 -2.45 -36.03
N LEU A 836 0.99 -1.58 -35.48
CA LEU A 836 -0.22 -1.10 -36.16
C LEU A 836 0.13 -0.31 -37.41
N GLN A 837 1.19 0.52 -37.38
CA GLN A 837 1.69 1.22 -38.56
C GLN A 837 2.15 0.25 -39.65
N HIS A 838 2.91 -0.81 -39.33
CA HIS A 838 3.38 -1.80 -40.31
C HIS A 838 2.25 -2.69 -40.87
N LEU A 839 1.10 -2.69 -40.22
CA LEU A 839 -0.11 -3.33 -40.69
C LEU A 839 -1.00 -2.39 -41.53
N ASP A 840 -0.47 -1.21 -41.86
CA ASP A 840 -1.19 -0.16 -42.62
C ASP A 840 -2.52 0.26 -41.96
N LEU A 841 -2.48 0.36 -40.61
CA LEU A 841 -3.62 0.83 -39.84
C LEU A 841 -3.39 2.27 -39.38
N GLN A 842 -4.41 3.11 -39.61
CA GLN A 842 -4.41 4.51 -39.14
C GLN A 842 -5.08 4.58 -37.78
N ILE A 843 -4.36 5.16 -36.80
CA ILE A 843 -4.83 5.33 -35.42
C ILE A 843 -5.50 6.71 -35.32
N SER A 844 -6.81 6.72 -35.05
CA SER A 844 -7.60 7.96 -34.90
C SER A 844 -7.76 8.35 -33.44
N LEU A 845 -7.72 7.37 -32.52
CA LEU A 845 -7.79 7.56 -31.05
C LEU A 845 -7.00 6.45 -30.37
N ALA A 846 -6.21 6.80 -29.37
CA ALA A 846 -5.57 5.85 -28.50
C ALA A 846 -5.92 6.17 -27.04
N LYS A 847 -6.45 5.20 -26.30
CA LYS A 847 -6.66 5.25 -24.86
C LYS A 847 -5.64 4.33 -24.20
N ILE A 848 -4.62 4.92 -23.62
CA ILE A 848 -3.54 4.21 -22.95
C ILE A 848 -3.85 4.18 -21.47
N ASN A 849 -3.92 3.00 -20.90
CA ASN A 849 -4.24 2.83 -19.49
C ASN A 849 -3.28 1.82 -18.87
N THR A 850 -2.27 2.34 -18.13
CA THR A 850 -1.35 1.50 -17.37
C THR A 850 -1.83 1.40 -15.94
N GLU A 851 -2.08 0.20 -15.50
CA GLU A 851 -2.57 -0.12 -14.17
C GLU A 851 -1.57 -1.05 -13.49
N GLY A 852 -0.72 -0.50 -12.62
CA GLY A 852 0.33 -1.27 -11.94
C GLY A 852 1.36 -1.86 -12.90
N THR A 853 1.34 -3.19 -13.10
CA THR A 853 2.20 -3.92 -14.07
C THR A 853 1.42 -4.45 -15.26
N GLN A 854 0.15 -4.14 -15.39
CA GLN A 854 -0.69 -4.48 -16.52
C GLN A 854 -1.00 -3.22 -17.32
N VAL A 855 -1.12 -3.35 -18.62
CA VAL A 855 -1.67 -2.33 -19.51
C VAL A 855 -2.97 -2.84 -20.13
N ALA A 856 -3.90 -1.91 -20.37
CA ALA A 856 -5.10 -2.15 -21.16
C ALA A 856 -5.21 -1.00 -22.17
N ASP A 857 -4.48 -1.15 -23.27
CA ASP A 857 -4.39 -0.13 -24.31
C ASP A 857 -5.46 -0.37 -25.39
N VAL A 858 -6.18 0.67 -25.74
CA VAL A 858 -7.26 0.61 -26.73
C VAL A 858 -6.97 1.57 -27.87
N PHE A 859 -6.95 1.04 -29.09
CA PHE A 859 -6.71 1.79 -30.31
C PHE A 859 -7.95 1.76 -31.20
N TYR A 860 -8.42 2.93 -31.59
CA TYR A 860 -9.46 3.12 -32.61
C TYR A 860 -8.76 3.29 -33.93
N VAL A 861 -8.95 2.32 -34.83
CA VAL A 861 -8.18 2.25 -36.06
C VAL A 861 -9.10 2.11 -37.26
N THR A 862 -8.60 2.61 -38.40
CA THR A 862 -9.14 2.32 -39.74
C THR A 862 -8.07 1.64 -40.61
N ASP A 863 -8.46 0.97 -41.65
CA ASP A 863 -7.53 0.45 -42.65
C ASP A 863 -6.95 1.59 -43.53
N GLY A 864 -6.02 1.26 -44.42
CA GLY A 864 -5.41 2.24 -45.33
C GLY A 864 -6.39 2.94 -46.29
N SER A 865 -7.63 2.44 -46.44
CA SER A 865 -8.70 3.07 -47.18
C SER A 865 -9.61 3.99 -46.35
N GLY A 866 -9.38 4.05 -45.01
CA GLY A 866 -10.20 4.80 -44.07
C GLY A 866 -11.46 4.07 -43.60
N GLY A 867 -11.59 2.77 -43.88
CA GLY A 867 -12.73 1.93 -43.49
C GLY A 867 -12.46 1.04 -42.29
N LYS A 868 -13.53 0.41 -41.74
CA LYS A 868 -13.39 -0.61 -40.69
C LYS A 868 -12.75 -1.89 -41.24
N ILE A 869 -12.04 -2.60 -40.37
CA ILE A 869 -11.49 -3.93 -40.62
C ILE A 869 -12.62 -4.97 -40.53
N THR A 870 -13.25 -5.31 -41.61
CA THR A 870 -14.41 -6.22 -41.63
C THR A 870 -14.07 -7.67 -41.93
N SER A 871 -12.89 -7.96 -42.54
CA SER A 871 -12.44 -9.33 -42.83
C SER A 871 -11.98 -10.03 -41.54
N ILE A 872 -12.53 -11.23 -41.31
CA ILE A 872 -12.14 -12.08 -40.17
C ILE A 872 -10.67 -12.51 -40.29
N GLU A 873 -10.22 -12.85 -41.52
CA GLU A 873 -8.84 -13.22 -41.79
C GLU A 873 -7.87 -12.09 -41.42
N ARG A 874 -8.25 -10.84 -41.81
CA ARG A 874 -7.45 -9.65 -41.49
C ARG A 874 -7.40 -9.37 -39.96
N MET A 875 -8.52 -9.56 -39.29
CA MET A 875 -8.56 -9.43 -37.81
C MET A 875 -7.67 -10.48 -37.13
N GLU A 876 -7.69 -11.73 -37.60
CA GLU A 876 -6.82 -12.79 -37.01
C GLU A 876 -5.35 -12.55 -37.37
N GLU A 877 -5.01 -12.05 -38.53
CA GLU A 877 -3.64 -11.64 -38.91
C GLU A 877 -3.13 -10.54 -37.95
N ILE A 878 -3.94 -9.51 -37.70
CA ILE A 878 -3.60 -8.41 -36.78
C ILE A 878 -3.36 -8.94 -35.37
N LYS A 879 -4.26 -9.76 -34.83
CA LYS A 879 -4.11 -10.41 -33.53
C LYS A 879 -2.82 -11.21 -33.44
N ALA A 880 -2.59 -12.09 -34.41
CA ALA A 880 -1.41 -12.94 -34.45
C ALA A 880 -0.10 -12.12 -34.48
N ARG A 881 -0.08 -11.02 -35.22
CA ARG A 881 1.09 -10.14 -35.34
C ARG A 881 1.37 -9.40 -34.03
N ILE A 882 0.34 -8.86 -33.38
CA ILE A 882 0.46 -8.18 -32.08
C ILE A 882 0.96 -9.18 -31.03
N LEU A 883 0.32 -10.36 -30.91
CA LEU A 883 0.72 -11.42 -29.97
C LEU A 883 2.18 -11.86 -30.18
N SER A 884 2.59 -12.07 -31.45
CA SER A 884 3.95 -12.45 -31.79
C SER A 884 4.97 -11.39 -31.35
N ASN A 885 4.70 -10.11 -31.59
CA ASN A 885 5.60 -9.04 -31.21
C ASN A 885 5.72 -8.86 -29.71
N ILE A 886 4.62 -9.00 -28.96
CA ILE A 886 4.65 -8.98 -27.48
C ILE A 886 5.47 -10.16 -26.94
N ALA A 887 5.27 -11.37 -27.46
CA ALA A 887 6.05 -12.56 -27.07
C ALA A 887 7.56 -12.40 -27.35
N HIS A 888 7.93 -11.70 -28.43
CA HIS A 888 9.34 -11.36 -28.70
C HIS A 888 9.92 -10.38 -27.67
N LEU A 889 9.14 -9.37 -27.25
CA LEU A 889 9.55 -8.43 -26.20
C LEU A 889 9.77 -9.14 -24.85
N GLU A 890 8.87 -10.03 -24.48
CA GLU A 890 8.97 -10.82 -23.24
C GLU A 890 10.24 -11.68 -23.22
N LYS A 891 10.57 -12.34 -24.32
CA LYS A 891 11.79 -13.14 -24.46
C LYS A 891 13.05 -12.26 -24.40
N ALA A 892 13.03 -11.10 -25.05
CA ALA A 892 14.15 -10.16 -25.01
C ALA A 892 14.37 -9.54 -23.63
N SER A 893 13.31 -9.42 -22.81
CA SER A 893 13.40 -8.95 -21.43
C SER A 893 13.93 -10.01 -20.47
N SER A 894 13.73 -11.30 -20.77
CA SER A 894 14.10 -12.45 -19.92
C SER A 894 15.52 -12.97 -20.19
N SER A 895 16.14 -12.60 -21.31
CA SER A 895 17.54 -12.89 -21.69
C SER A 895 18.47 -11.70 -21.48
#